data_faeb8df8f5f982cbdcf839fd6cba9355
#
_entry.id   faeb8df8f5f982cbdcf839fd6cba9355
#
_cell.length_a   1.000
_cell.length_b   1.000
_cell.length_c   1.000
_cell.angle_alpha   90.00
_cell.angle_beta   90.00
_cell.angle_gamma   90.00
#
_symmetry.space_group_name_H-M   'P 1'
#
loop_
_entity.id
_entity.type
_entity.pdbx_description
1 polymer ?
#
loop_
_entity_poly.entity_id
_entity_poly.type
_entity_poly.pdbx_seq_one_letter_code
_entity_poly.pdbx_strand_id
1 'polypeptide(L)'
;MDKSPKDENLAIRKINLALYVLSILIVLIGLANAIPGIPGLDSGVRAVTGLDWLTVRKFPTEWFYPIAFSAMMLCVALKHSMWVSWADRTPVRRRFGLFMDAALVLAAFAVSMTYLIEIESICLIDQITGERARLLADTLAREIEIAAAYGLPPPSTTEDPQCMSTTGGWLVGIVGITVLIFLAYNVKVWGLPLVIVAVIVALYTIVTVFIWYFHGPDDINKYLMTKLAGEPRLLSDGRPRVHDILVNNASGLLGRFLDIMLNTIFPYLVLGSLFGASAGGQSLIKLAFRSTRKLRGGPAHAAIVSSAMFGTISGGPIVNVLSTGVLTIPMMLKRGFSKTFAGGVEAAASSGGSIMPPVMGVAAFILASLTVVPYSEVILAAIIPAVAFFFCLFLSVVFQARKQKIQAIGALTEDMHMARQDVLNLIMIFGPILLILALLLTTKEAVGCGPLGGVFGADRMFVDGICQVESLSWFQRIIQNAAGDAGSAGWWAVILLLALLFVDPDVRAKPGKIFGSLSDAGVLVSTLYLMFLAVSIIDFCLQFTGLPNFISLDVLSWMQSLNLGEDGSVGLQLLALLVTMFIAILLGMGMPAVPAYINVALLMGPVLVGLGIATFTAHMFIFYFAVASAITPPIALAAFAAASITRADPMATGFSAVKSGVVMFVIPFIFALYPEILLIDAAITDPVASANGSVSYLAGYDGERHWFALILVLMRMAVALYLLASSLAAFDQRKLRHWEIVTRLGIAILVLSLVPALQLAGVLCAFGIITHHSWSNFHFAKRNDGNNY
;
A
#
# COMPACT_ATOMS: atom_id res chain seq x y z
N MET A 1 9.91 -25.58 39.29
CA MET A 1 11.35 -25.57 38.98
C MET A 1 11.70 -24.15 38.60
N ASP A 2 12.23 -23.38 39.55
CA ASP A 2 12.72 -22.01 39.28
C ASP A 2 14.06 -22.17 38.52
N LYS A 3 14.04 -21.79 37.24
CA LYS A 3 15.26 -21.72 36.44
C LYS A 3 16.10 -20.55 36.96
N SER A 4 17.42 -20.78 37.10
CA SER A 4 18.33 -19.72 37.50
C SER A 4 18.29 -18.54 36.49
N PRO A 5 18.60 -17.30 36.92
CA PRO A 5 18.68 -16.16 36.01
C PRO A 5 19.65 -16.35 34.81
N LYS A 6 20.66 -17.24 35.00
CA LYS A 6 21.59 -17.61 33.91
C LYS A 6 20.93 -18.47 32.82
N ASP A 7 20.06 -19.41 33.24
CA ASP A 7 19.36 -20.31 32.29
C ASP A 7 18.31 -19.51 31.46
N GLU A 8 17.71 -18.51 32.08
CA GLU A 8 16.75 -17.62 31.39
C GLU A 8 17.43 -16.77 30.36
N ASN A 9 18.57 -16.16 30.65
CA ASN A 9 19.36 -15.39 29.70
C ASN A 9 19.86 -16.27 28.55
N LEU A 10 20.18 -17.56 28.80
CA LEU A 10 20.56 -18.50 27.77
C LEU A 10 19.39 -18.86 26.85
N ALA A 11 18.18 -19.04 27.40
CA ALA A 11 16.98 -19.32 26.60
C ALA A 11 16.62 -18.15 25.67
N ILE A 12 16.62 -16.91 26.17
CA ILE A 12 16.38 -15.69 25.38
C ILE A 12 17.43 -15.55 24.27
N ARG A 13 18.70 -15.82 24.57
CA ARG A 13 19.77 -15.78 23.58
C ARG A 13 19.59 -16.82 22.47
N LYS A 14 19.12 -18.02 22.80
CA LYS A 14 18.78 -19.06 21.80
C LYS A 14 17.60 -18.66 20.94
N ILE A 15 16.54 -18.07 21.53
CA ILE A 15 15.39 -17.55 20.78
C ILE A 15 15.83 -16.46 19.80
N ASN A 16 16.65 -15.50 20.24
CA ASN A 16 17.15 -14.45 19.37
C ASN A 16 18.03 -14.99 18.22
N LEU A 17 18.84 -16.01 18.48
CA LEU A 17 19.64 -16.65 17.44
C LEU A 17 18.74 -17.40 16.43
N ALA A 18 17.76 -18.15 16.93
CA ALA A 18 16.80 -18.86 16.07
C ALA A 18 16.00 -17.87 15.19
N LEU A 19 15.54 -16.77 15.79
CA LEU A 19 14.86 -15.68 15.07
C LEU A 19 15.75 -15.10 13.96
N TYR A 20 17.01 -14.79 14.29
CA TYR A 20 17.98 -14.24 13.36
C TYR A 20 18.23 -15.17 12.17
N VAL A 21 18.45 -16.46 12.41
CA VAL A 21 18.68 -17.45 11.35
C VAL A 21 17.42 -17.64 10.50
N LEU A 22 16.26 -17.83 11.15
CA LEU A 22 14.99 -18.06 10.46
C LEU A 22 14.60 -16.86 9.58
N SER A 23 14.73 -15.65 10.10
CA SER A 23 14.39 -14.45 9.35
C SER A 23 15.27 -14.23 8.11
N ILE A 24 16.58 -14.54 8.20
CA ILE A 24 17.48 -14.55 7.05
C ILE A 24 17.08 -15.63 6.04
N LEU A 25 16.75 -16.83 6.48
CA LEU A 25 16.30 -17.91 5.60
C LEU A 25 15.02 -17.53 4.84
N ILE A 26 14.04 -16.93 5.53
CA ILE A 26 12.83 -16.41 4.90
C ILE A 26 13.20 -15.42 3.79
N VAL A 27 14.14 -14.52 4.04
CA VAL A 27 14.54 -13.52 3.04
C VAL A 27 15.25 -14.18 1.86
N LEU A 28 16.17 -15.08 2.09
CA LEU A 28 16.91 -15.76 1.02
C LEU A 28 15.98 -16.59 0.13
N ILE A 29 15.08 -17.37 0.75
CA ILE A 29 14.12 -18.19 0.02
C ILE A 29 13.10 -17.33 -0.72
N GLY A 30 12.60 -16.26 -0.09
CA GLY A 30 11.69 -15.32 -0.74
C GLY A 30 12.31 -14.57 -1.93
N LEU A 31 13.59 -14.18 -1.80
CA LEU A 31 14.32 -13.58 -2.93
C LEU A 31 14.59 -14.63 -4.03
N ALA A 32 14.85 -15.88 -3.68
CA ALA A 32 14.99 -16.96 -4.66
C ALA A 32 13.68 -17.19 -5.43
N ASN A 33 12.53 -17.20 -4.74
CA ASN A 33 11.22 -17.30 -5.38
C ASN A 33 10.96 -16.13 -6.34
N ALA A 34 11.34 -14.91 -5.95
CA ALA A 34 11.10 -13.67 -6.68
C ALA A 34 12.12 -13.41 -7.83
N ILE A 35 13.06 -14.32 -8.10
CA ILE A 35 14.05 -14.16 -9.18
C ILE A 35 13.33 -13.92 -10.52
N PRO A 36 13.67 -12.83 -11.25
CA PRO A 36 13.15 -12.59 -12.59
C PRO A 36 13.53 -13.69 -13.58
N GLY A 37 12.84 -13.75 -14.70
CA GLY A 37 13.21 -14.69 -15.77
C GLY A 37 14.58 -14.38 -16.39
N ILE A 38 15.65 -14.99 -15.86
CA ILE A 38 17.00 -14.88 -16.42
C ILE A 38 17.20 -16.02 -17.42
N PRO A 39 17.39 -15.74 -18.72
CA PRO A 39 17.57 -16.77 -19.74
C PRO A 39 18.78 -17.64 -19.41
N GLY A 40 18.61 -18.96 -19.44
CA GLY A 40 19.66 -19.92 -19.14
C GLY A 40 19.87 -20.25 -17.66
N LEU A 41 19.22 -19.57 -16.71
CA LEU A 41 19.39 -19.85 -15.29
C LEU A 41 18.85 -21.25 -14.92
N ASP A 42 17.57 -21.50 -15.21
CA ASP A 42 16.93 -22.78 -14.87
C ASP A 42 17.57 -23.96 -15.61
N SER A 43 17.91 -23.77 -16.90
CA SER A 43 18.61 -24.82 -17.70
C SER A 43 20.03 -25.07 -17.18
N GLY A 44 20.74 -24.03 -16.78
CA GLY A 44 22.07 -24.16 -16.18
C GLY A 44 22.04 -24.89 -14.85
N VAL A 45 21.07 -24.59 -13.98
CA VAL A 45 20.90 -25.27 -12.69
C VAL A 45 20.54 -26.75 -12.90
N ARG A 46 19.63 -27.06 -13.82
CA ARG A 46 19.30 -28.45 -14.18
C ARG A 46 20.50 -29.21 -14.70
N ALA A 47 21.30 -28.58 -15.57
CA ALA A 47 22.52 -29.19 -16.11
C ALA A 47 23.56 -29.49 -15.02
N VAL A 48 23.67 -28.63 -13.99
CA VAL A 48 24.63 -28.81 -12.88
C VAL A 48 24.12 -29.81 -11.85
N THR A 49 22.83 -29.78 -11.54
CA THR A 49 22.22 -30.61 -10.47
C THR A 49 21.77 -31.99 -10.96
N GLY A 50 21.53 -32.15 -12.26
CA GLY A 50 20.95 -33.36 -12.84
C GLY A 50 19.45 -33.56 -12.50
N LEU A 51 18.79 -32.56 -11.97
CA LEU A 51 17.39 -32.61 -11.51
C LEU A 51 16.51 -31.81 -12.46
N ASP A 52 15.80 -32.47 -13.38
CA ASP A 52 14.97 -31.84 -14.41
C ASP A 52 13.79 -31.06 -13.84
N TRP A 53 13.30 -31.42 -12.67
CA TRP A 53 12.19 -30.76 -11.99
C TRP A 53 12.61 -29.51 -11.19
N LEU A 54 13.92 -29.30 -10.95
CA LEU A 54 14.40 -28.22 -10.12
C LEU A 54 14.31 -26.88 -10.87
N THR A 55 13.55 -25.96 -10.31
CA THR A 55 13.51 -24.56 -10.70
C THR A 55 14.01 -23.68 -9.54
N VAL A 56 14.79 -22.65 -9.86
CA VAL A 56 15.38 -21.73 -8.85
C VAL A 56 14.44 -20.53 -8.57
N ARG A 57 13.37 -20.40 -9.36
CA ARG A 57 12.45 -19.27 -9.29
C ARG A 57 11.01 -19.74 -9.42
N LYS A 58 10.06 -18.88 -8.95
CA LYS A 58 8.63 -19.15 -9.01
C LYS A 58 8.31 -20.58 -8.56
N PHE A 59 8.60 -20.83 -7.28
CA PHE A 59 8.28 -22.12 -6.68
C PHE A 59 6.79 -22.43 -6.81
N PRO A 60 6.41 -23.68 -7.02
CA PRO A 60 5.00 -24.06 -7.10
C PRO A 60 4.23 -23.52 -5.89
N THR A 61 3.23 -22.69 -6.13
CA THR A 61 2.49 -21.94 -5.10
C THR A 61 1.86 -22.87 -4.07
N GLU A 62 1.36 -23.99 -4.54
CA GLU A 62 0.67 -25.02 -3.76
C GLU A 62 1.55 -25.61 -2.64
N TRP A 63 2.85 -25.75 -2.90
CA TRP A 63 3.83 -26.23 -1.93
C TRP A 63 4.52 -25.09 -1.19
N PHE A 64 4.85 -24.02 -1.88
CA PHE A 64 5.62 -22.92 -1.32
C PHE A 64 4.85 -22.08 -0.31
N TYR A 65 3.58 -21.78 -0.58
CA TYR A 65 2.76 -20.92 0.28
C TYR A 65 2.55 -21.51 1.67
N PRO A 66 2.17 -22.77 1.86
CA PRO A 66 2.04 -23.37 3.20
C PRO A 66 3.35 -23.36 3.99
N ILE A 67 4.47 -23.62 3.33
CA ILE A 67 5.81 -23.63 3.97
C ILE A 67 6.21 -22.20 4.37
N ALA A 68 6.09 -21.23 3.46
CA ALA A 68 6.40 -19.84 3.71
C ALA A 68 5.51 -19.25 4.84
N PHE A 69 4.22 -19.59 4.81
CA PHE A 69 3.26 -19.20 5.83
C PHE A 69 3.67 -19.72 7.22
N SER A 70 3.94 -21.00 7.34
CA SER A 70 4.37 -21.61 8.61
C SER A 70 5.68 -21.01 9.13
N ALA A 71 6.65 -20.76 8.24
CA ALA A 71 7.93 -20.15 8.60
C ALA A 71 7.74 -18.68 9.08
N MET A 72 6.89 -17.91 8.42
CA MET A 72 6.56 -16.54 8.83
C MET A 72 5.84 -16.49 10.18
N MET A 73 4.89 -17.39 10.44
CA MET A 73 4.18 -17.45 11.73
C MET A 73 5.12 -17.90 12.85
N LEU A 74 6.04 -18.82 12.59
CA LEU A 74 7.10 -19.17 13.55
C LEU A 74 8.00 -17.95 13.85
N CYS A 75 8.35 -17.16 12.84
CA CYS A 75 9.11 -15.92 13.00
C CYS A 75 8.35 -14.92 13.89
N VAL A 76 7.04 -14.75 13.68
CA VAL A 76 6.16 -13.91 14.51
C VAL A 76 6.13 -14.42 15.96
N ALA A 77 5.96 -15.72 16.18
CA ALA A 77 5.94 -16.32 17.50
C ALA A 77 7.25 -16.06 18.28
N LEU A 78 8.40 -16.16 17.61
CA LEU A 78 9.71 -15.88 18.20
C LEU A 78 9.90 -14.38 18.48
N LYS A 79 9.56 -13.50 17.54
CA LYS A 79 9.74 -12.04 17.66
C LYS A 79 8.83 -11.43 18.70
N HIS A 80 7.54 -11.78 18.65
CA HIS A 80 6.48 -11.25 19.50
C HIS A 80 6.06 -12.24 20.59
N SER A 81 7.00 -13.06 21.09
CA SER A 81 6.74 -14.07 22.11
C SER A 81 6.03 -13.46 23.33
N MET A 82 4.90 -14.05 23.71
CA MET A 82 4.18 -13.71 24.94
C MET A 82 4.93 -14.17 26.18
N TRP A 83 5.62 -15.30 26.08
CA TRP A 83 6.45 -15.82 27.16
C TRP A 83 7.59 -14.87 27.53
N VAL A 84 8.26 -14.28 26.54
CA VAL A 84 9.32 -13.27 26.75
C VAL A 84 8.72 -11.95 27.24
N SER A 85 7.63 -11.51 26.65
CA SER A 85 6.97 -10.22 27.01
C SER A 85 6.40 -10.21 28.43
N TRP A 86 6.08 -11.37 28.99
CA TRP A 86 5.52 -11.55 30.31
C TRP A 86 6.54 -12.12 31.32
N ALA A 87 7.83 -11.93 31.10
CA ALA A 87 8.89 -12.38 32.00
C ALA A 87 8.71 -11.85 33.44
N ASP A 88 8.30 -10.58 33.59
CA ASP A 88 8.08 -9.89 34.86
C ASP A 88 6.69 -10.14 35.48
N ARG A 89 5.86 -11.00 34.87
CA ARG A 89 4.51 -11.30 35.33
C ARG A 89 4.46 -12.60 36.15
N THR A 90 3.29 -12.90 36.70
CA THR A 90 3.08 -14.14 37.48
C THR A 90 3.46 -15.39 36.67
N PRO A 91 3.97 -16.47 37.33
CA PRO A 91 4.37 -17.70 36.65
C PRO A 91 3.25 -18.35 35.83
N VAL A 92 2.00 -18.21 36.29
CA VAL A 92 0.80 -18.72 35.57
C VAL A 92 0.63 -17.99 34.24
N ARG A 93 0.69 -16.64 34.27
CA ARG A 93 0.54 -15.80 33.08
C ARG A 93 1.69 -16.07 32.08
N ARG A 94 2.89 -16.27 32.57
CA ARG A 94 4.05 -16.61 31.76
C ARG A 94 3.92 -17.97 31.05
N ARG A 95 3.40 -19.00 31.78
CA ARG A 95 3.10 -20.32 31.20
C ARG A 95 2.00 -20.22 30.14
N PHE A 96 0.98 -19.43 30.40
CA PHE A 96 -0.07 -19.14 29.41
C PHE A 96 0.51 -18.44 28.18
N GLY A 97 1.50 -17.54 28.36
CA GLY A 97 2.23 -16.94 27.23
C GLY A 97 2.94 -17.97 26.36
N LEU A 98 3.62 -18.94 26.97
CA LEU A 98 4.27 -20.04 26.26
C LEU A 98 3.25 -20.91 25.51
N PHE A 99 2.11 -21.19 26.14
CA PHE A 99 1.01 -21.91 25.51
C PHE A 99 0.51 -21.17 24.26
N MET A 100 0.30 -19.85 24.34
CA MET A 100 -0.13 -19.04 23.22
C MET A 100 0.90 -19.00 22.09
N ASP A 101 2.21 -18.90 22.44
CA ASP A 101 3.30 -18.93 21.44
C ASP A 101 3.32 -20.28 20.69
N ALA A 102 3.16 -21.39 21.40
CA ALA A 102 3.05 -22.72 20.82
C ALA A 102 1.76 -22.89 20.00
N ALA A 103 0.64 -22.36 20.49
CA ALA A 103 -0.65 -22.39 19.82
C ALA A 103 -0.59 -21.67 18.46
N LEU A 104 0.12 -20.52 18.34
CA LEU A 104 0.30 -19.83 17.06
C LEU A 104 1.02 -20.69 16.03
N VAL A 105 2.10 -21.37 16.46
CA VAL A 105 2.89 -22.23 15.57
C VAL A 105 2.08 -23.47 15.15
N LEU A 106 1.37 -24.09 16.09
CA LEU A 106 0.50 -25.23 15.81
C LEU A 106 -0.68 -24.85 14.90
N ALA A 107 -1.27 -23.68 15.11
CA ALA A 107 -2.33 -23.14 14.26
C ALA A 107 -1.83 -22.94 12.83
N ALA A 108 -0.65 -22.35 12.65
CA ALA A 108 -0.07 -22.15 11.33
C ALA A 108 0.23 -23.49 10.63
N PHE A 109 0.76 -24.47 11.36
CA PHE A 109 1.01 -25.79 10.83
C PHE A 109 -0.31 -26.51 10.46
N ALA A 110 -1.35 -26.41 11.31
CA ALA A 110 -2.64 -26.99 11.05
C ALA A 110 -3.28 -26.40 9.78
N VAL A 111 -3.26 -25.07 9.60
CA VAL A 111 -3.70 -24.41 8.37
C VAL A 111 -2.93 -24.92 7.15
N SER A 112 -1.61 -25.00 7.25
CA SER A 112 -0.76 -25.46 6.13
C SER A 112 -1.04 -26.92 5.75
N MET A 113 -1.20 -27.81 6.73
CA MET A 113 -1.53 -29.22 6.48
C MET A 113 -2.93 -29.36 5.90
N THR A 114 -3.90 -28.67 6.46
CA THR A 114 -5.28 -28.71 5.96
C THR A 114 -5.33 -28.16 4.52
N TYR A 115 -4.60 -27.08 4.22
CA TYR A 115 -4.50 -26.58 2.84
C TYR A 115 -3.97 -27.64 1.87
N LEU A 116 -2.90 -28.35 2.23
CA LEU A 116 -2.33 -29.42 1.40
C LEU A 116 -3.26 -30.63 1.23
N ILE A 117 -4.13 -30.89 2.21
CA ILE A 117 -5.15 -31.94 2.13
C ILE A 117 -6.28 -31.54 1.20
N GLU A 118 -6.73 -30.28 1.31
CA GLU A 118 -7.96 -29.81 0.64
C GLU A 118 -7.73 -29.30 -0.78
N ILE A 119 -6.51 -28.87 -1.15
CA ILE A 119 -6.23 -28.29 -2.47
C ILE A 119 -6.19 -29.38 -3.54
N GLU A 120 -7.01 -29.22 -4.59
CA GLU A 120 -7.25 -30.21 -5.63
C GLU A 120 -5.97 -30.64 -6.37
N SER A 121 -5.03 -29.71 -6.58
CA SER A 121 -3.75 -29.99 -7.25
C SER A 121 -2.81 -30.92 -6.45
N ILE A 122 -3.01 -31.05 -5.13
CA ILE A 122 -2.16 -31.88 -4.27
C ILE A 122 -2.94 -33.05 -3.68
N CYS A 123 -4.05 -32.77 -2.96
CA CYS A 123 -4.80 -33.79 -2.22
C CYS A 123 -3.86 -34.70 -1.42
N LEU A 124 -3.18 -34.14 -0.42
CA LEU A 124 -2.02 -34.77 0.24
C LEU A 124 -2.25 -36.23 0.70
N ILE A 125 -3.44 -36.51 1.27
CA ILE A 125 -3.77 -37.87 1.74
C ILE A 125 -3.89 -38.83 0.56
N ASP A 126 -4.58 -38.43 -0.51
CA ASP A 126 -4.77 -39.24 -1.72
C ASP A 126 -3.42 -39.46 -2.43
N GLN A 127 -2.50 -38.48 -2.36
CA GLN A 127 -1.15 -38.63 -2.89
C GLN A 127 -0.34 -39.65 -2.09
N ILE A 128 -0.37 -39.58 -0.75
CA ILE A 128 0.38 -40.51 0.12
C ILE A 128 -0.19 -41.95 -0.01
N THR A 129 -1.49 -42.10 -0.16
CA THR A 129 -2.15 -43.40 -0.31
C THR A 129 -2.03 -44.00 -1.71
N GLY A 130 -1.60 -43.19 -2.71
CA GLY A 130 -1.57 -43.59 -4.12
C GLY A 130 -2.89 -43.45 -4.85
N GLU A 131 -3.96 -43.06 -4.17
CA GLU A 131 -5.29 -42.89 -4.76
C GLU A 131 -5.31 -41.77 -5.79
N ARG A 132 -4.46 -40.70 -5.61
CA ARG A 132 -4.33 -39.59 -6.55
C ARG A 132 -3.92 -40.06 -7.95
N ALA A 133 -2.91 -40.94 -8.03
CA ALA A 133 -2.43 -41.46 -9.30
C ALA A 133 -3.52 -42.30 -10.00
N ARG A 134 -4.29 -43.07 -9.24
CA ARG A 134 -5.42 -43.84 -9.76
C ARG A 134 -6.52 -42.94 -10.29
N LEU A 135 -6.94 -41.91 -9.53
CA LEU A 135 -7.98 -40.98 -9.94
C LEU A 135 -7.60 -40.20 -11.22
N LEU A 136 -6.36 -39.76 -11.33
CA LEU A 136 -5.84 -39.09 -12.54
C LEU A 136 -5.89 -40.04 -13.75
N ALA A 137 -5.48 -41.28 -13.58
CA ALA A 137 -5.53 -42.29 -14.66
C ALA A 137 -6.98 -42.61 -15.10
N ASP A 138 -7.89 -42.79 -14.14
CA ASP A 138 -9.31 -43.04 -14.39
C ASP A 138 -9.98 -41.86 -15.08
N THR A 139 -9.67 -40.63 -14.67
CA THR A 139 -10.22 -39.41 -15.28
C THR A 139 -9.71 -39.24 -16.70
N LEU A 140 -8.39 -39.41 -16.92
CA LEU A 140 -7.82 -39.35 -18.27
C LEU A 140 -8.41 -40.40 -19.21
N ALA A 141 -8.60 -41.62 -18.72
CA ALA A 141 -9.21 -42.69 -19.51
C ALA A 141 -10.65 -42.31 -19.94
N ARG A 142 -11.45 -41.75 -19.07
CA ARG A 142 -12.80 -41.25 -19.40
C ARG A 142 -12.77 -40.08 -20.39
N GLU A 143 -11.86 -39.14 -20.23
CA GLU A 143 -11.72 -38.01 -21.17
C GLU A 143 -11.31 -38.47 -22.56
N ILE A 144 -10.41 -39.49 -22.67
CA ILE A 144 -10.03 -40.11 -23.93
C ILE A 144 -11.24 -40.79 -24.57
N GLU A 145 -12.08 -41.52 -23.80
CA GLU A 145 -13.30 -42.15 -24.29
C GLU A 145 -14.31 -41.12 -24.80
N ILE A 146 -14.49 -40.01 -24.07
CA ILE A 146 -15.37 -38.91 -24.48
C ILE A 146 -14.84 -38.26 -25.77
N ALA A 147 -13.55 -37.95 -25.83
CA ALA A 147 -12.92 -37.35 -27.02
C ALA A 147 -13.11 -38.24 -28.25
N ALA A 148 -12.96 -39.57 -28.10
CA ALA A 148 -13.18 -40.53 -29.16
C ALA A 148 -14.65 -40.56 -29.63
N ALA A 149 -15.62 -40.46 -28.71
CA ALA A 149 -17.02 -40.41 -29.03
C ALA A 149 -17.43 -39.16 -29.85
N TYR A 150 -16.71 -38.04 -29.66
CA TYR A 150 -16.93 -36.79 -30.39
C TYR A 150 -15.96 -36.57 -31.56
N GLY A 151 -15.08 -37.54 -31.87
CA GLY A 151 -14.12 -37.45 -32.98
C GLY A 151 -13.02 -36.41 -32.73
N LEU A 152 -12.73 -36.10 -31.46
CA LEU A 152 -11.68 -35.16 -31.04
C LEU A 152 -10.35 -35.89 -30.81
N PRO A 153 -9.19 -35.21 -30.92
CA PRO A 153 -7.91 -35.81 -30.59
C PRO A 153 -7.85 -36.15 -29.09
N PRO A 154 -7.20 -37.26 -28.70
CA PRO A 154 -7.13 -37.68 -27.30
C PRO A 154 -6.38 -36.65 -26.49
N PRO A 155 -6.89 -36.23 -25.31
CA PRO A 155 -6.19 -35.31 -24.43
C PRO A 155 -4.92 -35.94 -23.86
N SER A 156 -3.86 -35.17 -23.74
CA SER A 156 -2.59 -35.57 -23.11
C SER A 156 -2.55 -35.32 -21.59
N THR A 157 -3.41 -34.44 -21.12
CA THR A 157 -3.54 -34.06 -19.69
C THR A 157 -5.01 -33.95 -19.34
N THR A 158 -5.37 -34.23 -18.11
CA THR A 158 -6.72 -34.08 -17.55
C THR A 158 -6.76 -32.99 -16.51
N GLU A 159 -7.94 -32.43 -16.23
CA GLU A 159 -8.14 -31.55 -15.07
C GLU A 159 -7.90 -32.33 -13.79
N ASP A 160 -7.41 -31.63 -12.76
CA ASP A 160 -7.15 -32.23 -11.46
C ASP A 160 -8.49 -32.65 -10.80
N PRO A 161 -8.68 -33.95 -10.51
CA PRO A 161 -9.91 -34.42 -9.88
C PRO A 161 -9.97 -33.93 -8.42
N GLN A 162 -11.20 -33.86 -7.90
CA GLN A 162 -11.43 -33.50 -6.49
C GLN A 162 -10.78 -34.51 -5.52
N CYS A 163 -10.38 -34.02 -4.33
CA CYS A 163 -9.83 -34.89 -3.29
C CYS A 163 -10.89 -35.85 -2.74
N MET A 164 -10.57 -37.12 -2.66
CA MET A 164 -11.41 -38.15 -2.03
C MET A 164 -11.31 -38.04 -0.50
N SER A 165 -10.10 -37.87 0.01
CA SER A 165 -9.81 -37.76 1.44
C SER A 165 -9.76 -36.29 1.84
N THR A 166 -10.74 -35.85 2.59
CA THR A 166 -10.88 -34.44 3.06
C THR A 166 -10.92 -34.35 4.58
N THR A 167 -10.71 -33.16 5.11
CA THR A 167 -10.82 -32.89 6.55
C THR A 167 -12.26 -32.98 7.06
N GLY A 168 -13.23 -32.81 6.16
CA GLY A 168 -14.64 -32.87 6.50
C GLY A 168 -15.08 -31.80 7.52
N GLY A 169 -16.02 -32.15 8.44
CA GLY A 169 -16.58 -31.23 9.43
C GLY A 169 -15.55 -30.67 10.44
N TRP A 170 -14.40 -31.35 10.64
CA TRP A 170 -13.33 -30.86 11.50
C TRP A 170 -12.70 -29.57 11.01
N LEU A 171 -12.84 -29.28 9.72
CA LEU A 171 -12.37 -28.04 9.09
C LEU A 171 -12.90 -26.79 9.80
N VAL A 172 -14.18 -26.80 10.19
CA VAL A 172 -14.80 -25.66 10.90
C VAL A 172 -14.11 -25.41 12.25
N GLY A 173 -13.83 -26.49 12.99
CA GLY A 173 -13.11 -26.39 14.28
C GLY A 173 -11.68 -25.89 14.12
N ILE A 174 -10.94 -26.41 13.15
CA ILE A 174 -9.57 -25.98 12.86
C ILE A 174 -9.55 -24.51 12.49
N VAL A 175 -10.36 -24.07 11.53
CA VAL A 175 -10.45 -22.68 11.09
C VAL A 175 -10.87 -21.77 12.25
N GLY A 176 -11.90 -22.12 13.01
CA GLY A 176 -12.38 -21.29 14.12
C GLY A 176 -11.30 -21.07 15.19
N ILE A 177 -10.62 -22.13 15.62
CA ILE A 177 -9.56 -22.03 16.62
C ILE A 177 -8.37 -21.22 16.09
N THR A 178 -7.94 -21.46 14.85
CA THR A 178 -6.79 -20.76 14.26
C THR A 178 -7.07 -19.28 14.05
N VAL A 179 -8.28 -18.92 13.60
CA VAL A 179 -8.70 -17.52 13.46
C VAL A 179 -8.64 -16.79 14.81
N LEU A 180 -9.15 -17.40 15.89
CA LEU A 180 -9.07 -16.81 17.24
C LEU A 180 -7.63 -16.57 17.69
N ILE A 181 -6.72 -17.52 17.43
CA ILE A 181 -5.29 -17.38 17.77
C ILE A 181 -4.65 -16.25 16.95
N PHE A 182 -4.91 -16.18 15.63
CA PHE A 182 -4.38 -15.12 14.78
C PHE A 182 -4.89 -13.74 15.20
N LEU A 183 -6.16 -13.60 15.53
CA LEU A 183 -6.72 -12.35 16.04
C LEU A 183 -6.13 -11.96 17.39
N ALA A 184 -5.90 -12.91 18.31
CA ALA A 184 -5.24 -12.64 19.60
C ALA A 184 -3.80 -12.09 19.41
N TYR A 185 -3.04 -12.64 18.46
CA TYR A 185 -1.72 -12.12 18.12
C TYR A 185 -1.80 -10.76 17.42
N ASN A 186 -2.79 -10.54 16.56
CA ASN A 186 -3.01 -9.22 15.95
C ASN A 186 -3.29 -8.13 17.00
N VAL A 187 -4.07 -8.43 18.06
CA VAL A 187 -4.26 -7.47 19.18
C VAL A 187 -2.92 -7.07 19.79
N LYS A 188 -2.01 -8.03 19.98
CA LYS A 188 -0.71 -7.75 20.60
C LYS A 188 0.21 -6.94 19.70
N VAL A 189 0.23 -7.21 18.41
CA VAL A 189 1.21 -6.67 17.45
C VAL A 189 0.71 -5.37 16.81
N TRP A 190 -0.55 -5.35 16.37
CA TRP A 190 -1.14 -4.25 15.60
C TRP A 190 -2.19 -3.45 16.37
N GLY A 191 -2.59 -3.93 17.55
CA GLY A 191 -3.58 -3.26 18.38
C GLY A 191 -5.01 -3.70 18.13
N LEU A 192 -5.92 -3.10 18.87
CA LEU A 192 -7.31 -3.50 18.95
C LEU A 192 -8.17 -3.09 17.74
N PRO A 193 -7.99 -1.91 17.09
CA PRO A 193 -8.92 -1.41 16.08
C PRO A 193 -9.15 -2.38 14.91
N LEU A 194 -8.08 -2.95 14.33
CA LEU A 194 -8.17 -3.92 13.24
C LEU A 194 -8.95 -5.17 13.67
N VAL A 195 -8.67 -5.66 14.88
CA VAL A 195 -9.26 -6.89 15.39
C VAL A 195 -10.75 -6.71 15.72
N ILE A 196 -11.16 -5.51 16.21
CA ILE A 196 -12.59 -5.20 16.43
C ILE A 196 -13.35 -5.34 15.10
N VAL A 197 -12.86 -4.77 14.02
CA VAL A 197 -13.52 -4.88 12.69
C VAL A 197 -13.61 -6.35 12.26
N ALA A 198 -12.50 -7.10 12.36
CA ALA A 198 -12.49 -8.52 12.01
C ALA A 198 -13.48 -9.35 12.84
N VAL A 199 -13.55 -9.11 14.15
CA VAL A 199 -14.49 -9.80 15.06
C VAL A 199 -15.94 -9.45 14.75
N ILE A 200 -16.26 -8.17 14.51
CA ILE A 200 -17.62 -7.74 14.16
C ILE A 200 -18.08 -8.41 12.88
N VAL A 201 -17.27 -8.41 11.84
CA VAL A 201 -17.61 -8.99 10.54
C VAL A 201 -17.69 -10.52 10.62
N ALA A 202 -16.79 -11.18 11.36
CA ALA A 202 -16.83 -12.62 11.60
C ALA A 202 -18.08 -13.03 12.39
N LEU A 203 -18.43 -12.31 13.45
CA LEU A 203 -19.64 -12.55 14.22
C LEU A 203 -20.91 -12.35 13.39
N TYR A 204 -20.95 -11.30 12.56
CA TYR A 204 -22.04 -11.09 11.61
C TYR A 204 -22.18 -12.28 10.68
N THR A 205 -21.08 -12.77 10.10
CA THR A 205 -21.07 -13.95 9.22
C THR A 205 -21.62 -15.19 9.93
N ILE A 206 -21.16 -15.45 11.16
CA ILE A 206 -21.63 -16.58 11.96
C ILE A 206 -23.15 -16.45 12.23
N VAL A 207 -23.62 -15.27 12.62
CA VAL A 207 -25.04 -15.02 12.88
C VAL A 207 -25.88 -15.25 11.63
N THR A 208 -25.47 -14.76 10.46
CA THR A 208 -26.19 -14.99 9.20
C THR A 208 -26.24 -16.46 8.82
N VAL A 209 -25.18 -17.24 9.08
CA VAL A 209 -25.16 -18.70 8.86
C VAL A 209 -26.15 -19.41 9.78
N PHE A 210 -26.19 -19.05 11.08
CA PHE A 210 -27.15 -19.64 12.04
C PHE A 210 -28.59 -19.30 11.68
N ILE A 211 -28.89 -18.04 11.35
CA ILE A 211 -30.24 -17.63 10.93
C ILE A 211 -30.68 -18.42 9.70
N TRP A 212 -29.83 -18.53 8.68
CA TRP A 212 -30.15 -19.32 7.49
C TRP A 212 -30.38 -20.80 7.81
N TYR A 213 -29.60 -21.38 8.73
CA TYR A 213 -29.71 -22.76 9.11
C TYR A 213 -31.07 -23.08 9.81
N PHE A 214 -31.55 -22.16 10.67
CA PHE A 214 -32.78 -22.38 11.45
C PHE A 214 -34.06 -21.94 10.73
N HIS A 215 -34.00 -20.87 9.93
CA HIS A 215 -35.19 -20.28 9.30
C HIS A 215 -35.27 -20.51 7.77
N GLY A 216 -34.15 -20.93 7.14
CA GLY A 216 -34.12 -21.06 5.69
C GLY A 216 -33.99 -19.70 4.96
N PRO A 217 -34.15 -19.68 3.63
CA PRO A 217 -33.99 -18.46 2.82
C PRO A 217 -35.25 -17.57 2.76
N ASP A 218 -36.43 -18.08 3.16
CA ASP A 218 -37.70 -17.41 2.93
C ASP A 218 -38.03 -16.40 4.03
N ASP A 219 -38.62 -15.26 3.66
CA ASP A 219 -39.14 -14.19 4.54
C ASP A 219 -38.14 -13.51 5.48
N ILE A 220 -36.85 -13.58 5.22
CA ILE A 220 -35.84 -12.97 6.05
C ILE A 220 -35.31 -11.70 5.36
N ASN A 221 -34.94 -10.68 6.18
CA ASN A 221 -34.31 -9.48 5.70
C ASN A 221 -32.97 -9.81 4.99
N LYS A 222 -32.72 -9.17 3.84
CA LYS A 222 -31.53 -9.39 3.01
C LYS A 222 -30.19 -9.29 3.78
N TYR A 223 -30.14 -8.48 4.84
CA TYR A 223 -28.97 -8.38 5.70
C TYR A 223 -28.77 -9.57 6.62
N LEU A 224 -29.79 -10.34 6.88
CA LEU A 224 -29.72 -11.56 7.69
C LEU A 224 -29.56 -12.82 6.85
N MET A 225 -29.58 -12.67 5.52
CA MET A 225 -29.33 -13.75 4.56
C MET A 225 -27.90 -13.62 4.03
N THR A 226 -27.26 -14.75 3.72
CA THR A 226 -26.02 -14.69 2.97
C THR A 226 -26.31 -14.45 1.47
N LYS A 227 -25.31 -13.99 0.73
CA LYS A 227 -25.35 -13.87 -0.74
C LYS A 227 -25.87 -15.10 -1.45
N LEU A 228 -25.69 -16.27 -0.84
CA LEU A 228 -26.02 -17.59 -1.36
C LEU A 228 -27.34 -18.12 -0.79
N ALA A 229 -28.22 -17.24 -0.30
CA ALA A 229 -29.55 -17.62 0.10
C ALA A 229 -30.27 -18.33 -1.08
N GLY A 230 -30.83 -19.48 -0.82
CA GLY A 230 -31.42 -20.35 -1.85
C GLY A 230 -30.44 -21.33 -2.52
N GLU A 231 -29.14 -21.16 -2.35
CA GLU A 231 -28.14 -22.13 -2.81
C GLU A 231 -27.72 -23.08 -1.68
N PRO A 232 -27.26 -24.30 -2.01
CA PRO A 232 -26.69 -25.20 -1.03
C PRO A 232 -25.53 -24.54 -0.25
N ARG A 233 -25.51 -24.73 1.07
CA ARG A 233 -24.41 -24.29 1.93
C ARG A 233 -23.14 -25.12 1.79
N LEU A 234 -23.23 -26.17 1.02
CA LEU A 234 -22.14 -27.04 0.62
C LEU A 234 -21.72 -26.71 -0.80
N LEU A 235 -20.45 -26.95 -1.12
CA LEU A 235 -19.99 -26.97 -2.50
C LEU A 235 -20.67 -28.13 -3.25
N SER A 236 -20.61 -28.13 -4.58
CA SER A 236 -21.18 -29.18 -5.44
C SER A 236 -20.65 -30.58 -5.08
N ASP A 237 -19.46 -30.65 -4.50
CA ASP A 237 -18.82 -31.88 -4.03
C ASP A 237 -19.16 -32.27 -2.58
N GLY A 238 -20.10 -31.58 -1.93
CA GLY A 238 -20.51 -31.81 -0.56
C GLY A 238 -19.60 -31.24 0.53
N ARG A 239 -18.51 -30.51 0.16
CA ARG A 239 -17.62 -29.88 1.12
C ARG A 239 -18.24 -28.62 1.75
N PRO A 240 -17.95 -28.32 3.05
CA PRO A 240 -18.40 -27.09 3.67
C PRO A 240 -17.81 -25.85 2.96
N ARG A 241 -18.60 -24.80 2.76
CA ARG A 241 -18.10 -23.57 2.15
C ARG A 241 -17.01 -22.86 2.94
N VAL A 242 -16.83 -23.17 4.21
CA VAL A 242 -15.68 -22.72 5.01
C VAL A 242 -14.34 -23.21 4.41
N HIS A 243 -14.36 -24.21 3.54
CA HIS A 243 -13.23 -24.68 2.76
C HIS A 243 -12.56 -23.53 1.97
N ASP A 244 -13.35 -22.62 1.42
CA ASP A 244 -12.86 -21.49 0.63
C ASP A 244 -11.95 -20.54 1.43
N ILE A 245 -12.08 -20.47 2.75
CA ILE A 245 -11.16 -19.65 3.56
C ILE A 245 -9.72 -20.14 3.50
N LEU A 246 -9.51 -21.40 3.16
CA LEU A 246 -8.18 -21.99 3.02
C LEU A 246 -7.69 -21.98 1.58
N VAL A 247 -8.49 -22.50 0.65
CA VAL A 247 -8.04 -22.84 -0.70
C VAL A 247 -8.40 -21.81 -1.77
N ASN A 248 -9.29 -20.86 -1.47
CA ASN A 248 -9.67 -19.84 -2.43
C ASN A 248 -8.50 -18.86 -2.69
N ASN A 249 -8.04 -18.81 -3.95
CA ASN A 249 -6.94 -17.95 -4.36
C ASN A 249 -7.29 -16.46 -4.26
N ALA A 250 -8.56 -16.07 -4.28
CA ALA A 250 -8.99 -14.68 -4.22
C ALA A 250 -9.15 -14.17 -2.77
N SER A 251 -9.74 -14.97 -1.86
CA SER A 251 -10.12 -14.54 -0.51
C SER A 251 -9.62 -15.43 0.62
N GLY A 252 -8.94 -16.54 0.31
CA GLY A 252 -8.41 -17.47 1.31
C GLY A 252 -7.24 -16.92 2.12
N LEU A 253 -6.95 -17.56 3.26
CA LEU A 253 -5.82 -17.19 4.12
C LEU A 253 -4.47 -17.29 3.41
N LEU A 254 -4.28 -18.28 2.53
CA LEU A 254 -3.09 -18.46 1.70
C LEU A 254 -3.30 -17.95 0.26
N GLY A 255 -4.32 -17.12 0.04
CA GLY A 255 -4.70 -16.59 -1.26
C GLY A 255 -3.98 -15.30 -1.66
N ARG A 256 -4.73 -14.41 -2.33
CA ARG A 256 -4.23 -13.18 -2.97
C ARG A 256 -3.27 -12.34 -2.13
N PHE A 257 -3.53 -12.15 -0.83
CA PHE A 257 -2.68 -11.32 0.01
C PHE A 257 -1.31 -11.96 0.27
N LEU A 258 -1.23 -13.29 0.34
CA LEU A 258 0.04 -14.01 0.41
C LEU A 258 0.81 -13.91 -0.90
N ASP A 259 0.11 -14.07 -2.02
CA ASP A 259 0.68 -13.93 -3.37
C ASP A 259 1.30 -12.54 -3.58
N ILE A 260 0.54 -11.48 -3.33
CA ILE A 260 1.04 -10.10 -3.44
C ILE A 260 2.22 -9.87 -2.50
N MET A 261 2.15 -10.39 -1.27
CA MET A 261 3.24 -10.25 -0.30
C MET A 261 4.53 -10.90 -0.77
N LEU A 262 4.48 -12.15 -1.25
CA LEU A 262 5.68 -12.93 -1.62
C LEU A 262 6.22 -12.56 -2.99
N ASN A 263 5.36 -12.26 -3.96
CA ASN A 263 5.78 -12.06 -5.36
C ASN A 263 6.00 -10.59 -5.73
N THR A 264 5.28 -9.66 -5.08
CA THR A 264 5.32 -8.24 -5.47
C THR A 264 5.98 -7.37 -4.40
N ILE A 265 5.50 -7.45 -3.14
CA ILE A 265 5.91 -6.53 -2.06
C ILE A 265 7.25 -6.93 -1.45
N PHE A 266 7.54 -8.24 -1.41
CA PHE A 266 8.69 -8.81 -0.72
C PHE A 266 10.02 -8.13 -1.06
N PRO A 267 10.42 -7.96 -2.34
CA PRO A 267 11.66 -7.30 -2.69
C PRO A 267 11.75 -5.86 -2.17
N TYR A 268 10.64 -5.12 -2.14
CA TYR A 268 10.62 -3.73 -1.66
C TYR A 268 10.79 -3.62 -0.15
N LEU A 269 10.27 -4.58 0.63
CA LEU A 269 10.50 -4.63 2.07
C LEU A 269 11.96 -4.95 2.40
N VAL A 270 12.57 -5.84 1.63
CA VAL A 270 14.01 -6.13 1.72
C VAL A 270 14.83 -4.89 1.34
N LEU A 271 14.47 -4.23 0.25
CA LEU A 271 15.11 -2.98 -0.20
C LEU A 271 15.05 -1.90 0.88
N GLY A 272 13.86 -1.67 1.46
CA GLY A 272 13.65 -0.68 2.54
C GLY A 272 14.51 -0.97 3.78
N SER A 273 14.61 -2.23 4.19
CA SER A 273 15.44 -2.64 5.33
C SER A 273 16.93 -2.47 5.05
N LEU A 274 17.37 -2.77 3.83
CA LEU A 274 18.77 -2.57 3.40
C LEU A 274 19.16 -1.08 3.33
N PHE A 275 18.25 -0.19 2.94
CA PHE A 275 18.49 1.24 3.01
C PHE A 275 18.78 1.70 4.45
N GLY A 276 18.12 1.11 5.45
CA GLY A 276 18.38 1.38 6.86
C GLY A 276 19.81 1.06 7.32
N ALA A 277 20.49 0.11 6.65
CA ALA A 277 21.89 -0.22 6.94
C ALA A 277 22.89 0.82 6.39
N SER A 278 22.48 1.66 5.44
CA SER A 278 23.34 2.58 4.72
C SER A 278 23.40 3.96 5.38
N ALA A 279 24.51 4.68 5.19
CA ALA A 279 24.62 6.09 5.54
C ALA A 279 23.87 7.02 4.56
N GLY A 280 23.20 6.45 3.56
CA GLY A 280 22.47 7.18 2.52
C GLY A 280 21.38 8.09 3.07
N GLY A 281 20.62 7.65 4.09
CA GLY A 281 19.55 8.44 4.71
C GLY A 281 20.08 9.74 5.34
N GLN A 282 21.22 9.70 6.03
CA GLN A 282 21.86 10.89 6.61
C GLN A 282 22.36 11.86 5.52
N SER A 283 22.98 11.33 4.46
CA SER A 283 23.44 12.12 3.32
C SER A 283 22.28 12.77 2.56
N LEU A 284 21.14 12.10 2.48
CA LEU A 284 19.89 12.63 1.92
C LEU A 284 19.38 13.84 2.70
N ILE A 285 19.36 13.74 4.04
CA ILE A 285 18.95 14.85 4.90
C ILE A 285 19.88 16.05 4.76
N LYS A 286 21.21 15.82 4.69
CA LYS A 286 22.18 16.89 4.40
C LYS A 286 21.89 17.57 3.06
N LEU A 287 21.58 16.80 2.02
CA LEU A 287 21.19 17.32 0.70
C LEU A 287 19.93 18.18 0.80
N ALA A 288 18.91 17.72 1.51
CA ALA A 288 17.66 18.44 1.72
C ALA A 288 17.91 19.78 2.43
N PHE A 289 18.73 19.81 3.49
CA PHE A 289 19.09 21.05 4.18
C PHE A 289 19.90 22.00 3.29
N ARG A 290 20.84 21.49 2.53
CA ARG A 290 21.65 22.30 1.61
C ARG A 290 20.78 22.95 0.53
N SER A 291 19.82 22.23 -0.04
CA SER A 291 18.95 22.73 -1.11
C SER A 291 17.95 23.78 -0.61
N THR A 292 17.44 23.64 0.61
CA THR A 292 16.39 24.52 1.17
C THR A 292 16.92 25.67 2.01
N ARG A 293 18.23 25.78 2.24
CA ARG A 293 18.83 26.78 3.14
C ARG A 293 18.52 28.24 2.83
N LYS A 294 18.31 28.57 1.54
CA LYS A 294 17.97 29.94 1.09
C LYS A 294 16.50 30.29 1.29
N LEU A 295 15.67 29.30 1.61
CA LEU A 295 14.23 29.49 1.82
C LEU A 295 13.95 29.91 3.27
N ARG A 296 12.97 30.81 3.45
CA ARG A 296 12.44 31.11 4.78
C ARG A 296 11.84 29.85 5.38
N GLY A 297 12.26 29.50 6.59
CA GLY A 297 11.84 28.23 7.20
C GLY A 297 12.55 27.00 6.63
N GLY A 298 13.77 27.16 6.09
CA GLY A 298 14.58 26.11 5.46
C GLY A 298 14.55 24.74 6.14
N PRO A 299 14.69 24.63 7.49
CA PRO A 299 14.60 23.35 8.18
C PRO A 299 13.27 22.62 8.01
N ALA A 300 12.13 23.33 7.98
CA ALA A 300 10.83 22.70 7.75
C ALA A 300 10.67 22.27 6.27
N HIS A 301 11.22 23.05 5.33
CA HIS A 301 11.29 22.63 3.94
C HIS A 301 12.21 21.41 3.75
N ALA A 302 13.33 21.36 4.47
CA ALA A 302 14.22 20.20 4.47
C ALA A 302 13.51 18.95 5.01
N ALA A 303 12.70 19.10 6.06
CA ALA A 303 11.85 18.03 6.59
C ALA A 303 10.89 17.51 5.51
N ILE A 304 10.22 18.39 4.76
CA ILE A 304 9.33 18.02 3.66
C ILE A 304 10.08 17.23 2.57
N VAL A 305 11.22 17.76 2.10
CA VAL A 305 12.01 17.14 1.04
C VAL A 305 12.57 15.78 1.49
N SER A 306 13.16 15.72 2.69
CA SER A 306 13.71 14.46 3.21
C SER A 306 12.62 13.41 3.44
N SER A 307 11.47 13.80 4.02
CA SER A 307 10.34 12.88 4.23
C SER A 307 9.67 12.44 2.93
N ALA A 308 9.58 13.30 1.91
CA ALA A 308 9.12 12.92 0.58
C ALA A 308 10.03 11.84 -0.01
N MET A 309 11.34 12.08 -0.01
CA MET A 309 12.32 11.15 -0.59
C MET A 309 12.47 9.86 0.23
N PHE A 310 12.46 9.94 1.57
CA PHE A 310 12.51 8.76 2.42
C PHE A 310 11.21 7.96 2.35
N GLY A 311 10.08 8.65 2.18
CA GLY A 311 8.77 8.04 2.02
C GLY A 311 8.64 7.17 0.77
N THR A 312 9.33 7.55 -0.34
CA THR A 312 9.39 6.72 -1.56
C THR A 312 10.02 5.34 -1.32
N ILE A 313 10.67 5.13 -0.20
CA ILE A 313 11.39 3.91 0.14
C ILE A 313 10.72 3.17 1.29
N SER A 314 10.37 3.89 2.38
CA SER A 314 9.84 3.31 3.61
C SER A 314 8.36 2.97 3.54
N GLY A 315 7.61 3.67 2.71
CA GLY A 315 6.17 3.47 2.48
C GLY A 315 5.25 3.65 3.70
N GLY A 316 5.79 3.84 4.90
CA GLY A 316 5.03 3.92 6.14
C GLY A 316 5.18 5.25 6.87
N PRO A 317 4.07 5.98 7.19
CA PRO A 317 4.12 7.30 7.83
C PRO A 317 4.89 7.33 9.15
N ILE A 318 4.66 6.33 10.03
CA ILE A 318 5.29 6.25 11.35
C ILE A 318 6.79 6.02 11.22
N VAL A 319 7.19 5.08 10.36
CA VAL A 319 8.62 4.75 10.13
C VAL A 319 9.34 5.97 9.58
N ASN A 320 8.70 6.71 8.66
CA ASN A 320 9.25 7.92 8.07
C ASN A 320 9.46 9.00 9.15
N VAL A 321 8.45 9.29 10.01
CA VAL A 321 8.59 10.23 11.14
C VAL A 321 9.75 9.85 12.06
N LEU A 322 9.88 8.58 12.40
CA LEU A 322 10.93 8.13 13.31
C LEU A 322 12.32 8.17 12.67
N SER A 323 12.42 8.06 11.36
CA SER A 323 13.70 8.10 10.64
C SER A 323 14.17 9.52 10.34
N THR A 324 13.29 10.37 9.79
CA THR A 324 13.64 11.75 9.41
C THR A 324 13.43 12.74 10.54
N GLY A 325 12.33 12.60 11.30
CA GLY A 325 11.91 13.54 12.34
C GLY A 325 12.88 13.65 13.51
N VAL A 326 13.61 12.59 13.85
CA VAL A 326 14.64 12.63 14.90
C VAL A 326 15.73 13.67 14.59
N LEU A 327 16.01 13.92 13.32
CA LEU A 327 17.01 14.90 12.88
C LEU A 327 16.36 16.25 12.52
N THR A 328 15.25 16.24 11.79
CA THR A 328 14.62 17.46 11.25
C THR A 328 13.88 18.26 12.32
N ILE A 329 13.17 17.60 13.24
CA ILE A 329 12.40 18.26 14.30
C ILE A 329 13.30 19.11 15.22
N PRO A 330 14.42 18.60 15.79
CA PRO A 330 15.30 19.41 16.61
C PRO A 330 15.84 20.66 15.87
N MET A 331 16.11 20.54 14.57
CA MET A 331 16.59 21.66 13.76
C MET A 331 15.49 22.71 13.53
N MET A 332 14.22 22.29 13.32
CA MET A 332 13.09 23.21 13.27
C MET A 332 12.91 23.97 14.59
N LEU A 333 12.98 23.27 15.72
CA LEU A 333 12.85 23.87 17.07
C LEU A 333 13.97 24.88 17.36
N LYS A 334 15.23 24.56 17.01
CA LYS A 334 16.38 25.47 17.14
C LYS A 334 16.20 26.78 16.36
N ARG A 335 15.39 26.78 15.30
CA ARG A 335 15.11 27.95 14.46
C ARG A 335 13.86 28.72 14.88
N GLY A 336 13.18 28.30 15.95
CA GLY A 336 12.06 29.02 16.56
C GLY A 336 10.68 28.58 16.07
N PHE A 337 10.55 27.45 15.33
CA PHE A 337 9.24 26.87 15.09
C PHE A 337 8.63 26.34 16.37
N SER A 338 7.30 26.50 16.52
CA SER A 338 6.58 25.93 17.65
C SER A 338 6.64 24.41 17.62
N LYS A 339 6.65 23.77 18.80
CA LYS A 339 6.71 22.33 18.96
C LYS A 339 5.59 21.60 18.19
N THR A 340 4.35 22.08 18.32
CA THR A 340 3.18 21.53 17.65
C THR A 340 3.27 21.65 16.13
N PHE A 341 3.77 22.78 15.62
CA PHE A 341 3.92 22.96 14.17
C PHE A 341 5.05 22.10 13.60
N ALA A 342 6.20 22.01 14.28
CA ALA A 342 7.32 21.17 13.85
C ALA A 342 6.91 19.70 13.77
N GLY A 343 6.21 19.18 14.80
CA GLY A 343 5.68 17.84 14.79
C GLY A 343 4.58 17.64 13.74
N GLY A 344 3.71 18.65 13.58
CA GLY A 344 2.61 18.59 12.59
C GLY A 344 3.09 18.55 11.15
N VAL A 345 4.09 19.38 10.79
CA VAL A 345 4.68 19.38 9.43
C VAL A 345 5.40 18.06 9.15
N GLU A 346 6.18 17.57 10.11
CA GLU A 346 6.87 16.29 9.97
C GLU A 346 5.90 15.13 9.75
N ALA A 347 4.84 15.06 10.57
CA ALA A 347 3.80 14.03 10.43
C ALA A 347 3.07 14.12 9.09
N ALA A 348 2.71 15.33 8.64
CA ALA A 348 2.07 15.55 7.34
C ALA A 348 3.00 15.16 6.18
N ALA A 349 4.27 15.61 6.21
CA ALA A 349 5.25 15.26 5.19
C ALA A 349 5.51 13.76 5.11
N SER A 350 5.61 13.10 6.27
CA SER A 350 5.82 11.65 6.36
C SER A 350 4.62 10.84 5.85
N SER A 351 3.39 11.32 6.10
CA SER A 351 2.18 10.70 5.52
C SER A 351 2.13 10.89 4.01
N GLY A 352 2.47 12.09 3.51
CA GLY A 352 2.62 12.36 2.08
C GLY A 352 3.68 11.50 1.41
N GLY A 353 4.73 11.09 2.14
CA GLY A 353 5.73 10.16 1.63
C GLY A 353 5.14 8.82 1.19
N SER A 354 4.06 8.34 1.82
CA SER A 354 3.40 7.08 1.45
C SER A 354 2.63 7.15 0.13
N ILE A 355 2.35 8.33 -0.40
CA ILE A 355 1.74 8.53 -1.71
C ILE A 355 2.74 8.95 -2.78
N MET A 356 4.03 9.09 -2.42
CA MET A 356 5.08 9.56 -3.34
C MET A 356 5.68 8.40 -4.14
N PRO A 357 5.57 8.42 -5.49
CA PRO A 357 6.22 7.41 -6.34
C PRO A 357 7.76 7.40 -6.18
N PRO A 358 8.45 6.27 -6.53
CA PRO A 358 7.94 5.08 -7.21
C PRO A 358 7.48 3.95 -6.30
N VAL A 359 7.95 3.83 -5.04
CA VAL A 359 7.60 2.66 -4.23
C VAL A 359 6.27 2.86 -3.51
N MET A 360 6.00 4.10 -3.05
CA MET A 360 4.77 4.41 -2.31
C MET A 360 4.66 3.55 -1.02
N GLY A 361 3.48 3.35 -0.50
CA GLY A 361 3.24 2.40 0.60
C GLY A 361 2.78 1.04 0.07
N VAL A 362 2.87 0.01 0.91
CA VAL A 362 2.38 -1.35 0.60
C VAL A 362 0.94 -1.34 0.08
N ALA A 363 0.09 -0.43 0.54
CA ALA A 363 -1.29 -0.28 0.08
C ALA A 363 -1.42 0.05 -1.41
N ALA A 364 -0.43 0.69 -2.04
CA ALA A 364 -0.47 0.99 -3.47
C ALA A 364 -0.30 -0.26 -4.35
N PHE A 365 0.48 -1.25 -3.92
CA PHE A 365 0.58 -2.55 -4.60
C PHE A 365 -0.75 -3.32 -4.53
N ILE A 366 -1.43 -3.21 -3.39
CA ILE A 366 -2.74 -3.83 -3.19
C ILE A 366 -3.79 -3.11 -4.06
N LEU A 367 -3.71 -1.78 -4.16
CA LEU A 367 -4.55 -1.00 -5.07
C LEU A 367 -4.39 -1.49 -6.51
N ALA A 368 -3.16 -1.65 -7.00
CA ALA A 368 -2.87 -2.20 -8.32
C ALA A 368 -3.54 -3.57 -8.53
N SER A 369 -3.42 -4.45 -7.53
CA SER A 369 -4.02 -5.79 -7.60
C SER A 369 -5.55 -5.78 -7.52
N LEU A 370 -6.16 -4.94 -6.66
CA LEU A 370 -7.61 -4.86 -6.51
C LEU A 370 -8.31 -4.23 -7.71
N THR A 371 -7.63 -3.29 -8.38
CA THR A 371 -8.15 -2.61 -9.57
C THR A 371 -7.74 -3.28 -10.89
N VAL A 372 -6.89 -4.32 -10.82
CA VAL A 372 -6.31 -5.01 -11.99
C VAL A 372 -5.55 -4.03 -12.92
N VAL A 373 -4.99 -2.96 -12.34
CA VAL A 373 -4.20 -1.94 -13.07
C VAL A 373 -2.72 -2.21 -12.86
N PRO A 374 -1.89 -2.20 -13.92
CA PRO A 374 -0.45 -2.37 -13.79
C PRO A 374 0.16 -1.35 -12.82
N TYR A 375 1.09 -1.78 -11.98
CA TYR A 375 1.71 -0.89 -10.97
C TYR A 375 2.43 0.33 -11.59
N SER A 376 2.95 0.19 -12.81
CA SER A 376 3.50 1.30 -13.60
C SER A 376 2.49 2.42 -13.84
N GLU A 377 1.24 2.09 -14.11
CA GLU A 377 0.17 3.07 -14.28
C GLU A 377 -0.23 3.70 -12.94
N VAL A 378 -0.24 2.93 -11.85
CA VAL A 378 -0.46 3.47 -10.50
C VAL A 378 0.60 4.53 -10.15
N ILE A 379 1.86 4.29 -10.51
CA ILE A 379 2.95 5.28 -10.35
C ILE A 379 2.65 6.55 -11.14
N LEU A 380 2.27 6.43 -12.40
CA LEU A 380 1.94 7.58 -13.26
C LEU A 380 0.76 8.37 -12.68
N ALA A 381 -0.28 7.68 -12.26
CA ALA A 381 -1.46 8.30 -11.65
C ALA A 381 -1.15 9.06 -10.35
N ALA A 382 -0.18 8.59 -9.58
CA ALA A 382 0.18 9.21 -8.31
C ALA A 382 1.07 10.46 -8.45
N ILE A 383 1.73 10.70 -9.59
CA ILE A 383 2.71 11.78 -9.74
C ILE A 383 2.09 13.16 -9.49
N ILE A 384 1.05 13.51 -10.22
CA ILE A 384 0.43 14.84 -10.13
C ILE A 384 -0.18 15.07 -8.74
N PRO A 385 -1.00 14.16 -8.18
CA PRO A 385 -1.52 14.31 -6.82
C PRO A 385 -0.43 14.43 -5.75
N ALA A 386 0.65 13.65 -5.84
CA ALA A 386 1.76 13.73 -4.88
C ALA A 386 2.51 15.06 -4.98
N VAL A 387 2.83 15.52 -6.21
CA VAL A 387 3.47 16.83 -6.42
C VAL A 387 2.60 17.97 -5.89
N ALA A 388 1.30 17.93 -6.15
CA ALA A 388 0.34 18.91 -5.65
C ALA A 388 0.27 18.92 -4.10
N PHE A 389 0.32 17.75 -3.48
CA PHE A 389 0.38 17.62 -2.02
C PHE A 389 1.62 18.31 -1.46
N PHE A 390 2.81 17.96 -1.94
CA PHE A 390 4.05 18.54 -1.45
C PHE A 390 4.18 20.02 -1.76
N PHE A 391 3.68 20.47 -2.91
CA PHE A 391 3.61 21.88 -3.26
C PHE A 391 2.78 22.69 -2.24
N CYS A 392 1.59 22.24 -1.90
CA CYS A 392 0.74 22.92 -0.92
C CYS A 392 1.35 22.90 0.49
N LEU A 393 1.95 21.77 0.89
CA LEU A 393 2.65 21.66 2.17
C LEU A 393 3.84 22.63 2.23
N PHE A 394 4.55 22.78 1.12
CA PHE A 394 5.64 23.74 0.96
C PHE A 394 5.16 25.20 1.16
N LEU A 395 4.03 25.56 0.52
CA LEU A 395 3.39 26.85 0.71
C LEU A 395 2.96 27.08 2.17
N SER A 396 2.38 26.07 2.81
CA SER A 396 1.97 26.14 4.21
C SER A 396 3.16 26.49 5.13
N VAL A 397 4.33 25.90 4.88
CA VAL A 397 5.57 26.22 5.61
C VAL A 397 6.04 27.65 5.31
N VAL A 398 5.97 28.12 4.05
CA VAL A 398 6.32 29.51 3.69
C VAL A 398 5.47 30.50 4.48
N PHE A 399 4.16 30.32 4.50
CA PHE A 399 3.25 31.21 5.20
C PHE A 399 3.45 31.17 6.71
N GLN A 400 3.67 29.99 7.27
CA GLN A 400 3.91 29.84 8.69
C GLN A 400 5.27 30.39 9.15
N ALA A 401 6.31 30.23 8.33
CA ALA A 401 7.62 30.83 8.57
C ALA A 401 7.56 32.37 8.54
N ARG A 402 6.78 32.95 7.61
CA ARG A 402 6.51 34.39 7.57
C ARG A 402 5.78 34.85 8.83
N LYS A 403 4.74 34.10 9.24
CA LYS A 403 3.94 34.40 10.45
C LYS A 403 4.77 34.34 11.73
N GLN A 404 5.69 33.40 11.84
CA GLN A 404 6.60 33.24 12.99
C GLN A 404 7.87 34.06 12.86
N LYS A 405 8.02 34.88 11.81
CA LYS A 405 9.18 35.72 11.52
C LYS A 405 10.51 34.95 11.40
N ILE A 406 10.44 33.68 10.98
CA ILE A 406 11.62 32.81 10.81
C ILE A 406 12.36 33.22 9.54
N GLN A 407 13.67 33.42 9.65
CA GLN A 407 14.52 33.79 8.53
C GLN A 407 15.15 32.59 7.85
N ALA A 408 15.67 32.79 6.62
CA ALA A 408 16.45 31.79 5.93
C ALA A 408 17.76 31.52 6.68
N ILE A 409 18.33 30.33 6.53
CA ILE A 409 19.61 29.95 7.12
C ILE A 409 20.74 30.73 6.44
N GLY A 410 20.71 30.83 5.12
CA GLY A 410 21.64 31.57 4.28
C GLY A 410 23.02 30.91 4.18
N ALA A 411 23.81 30.99 5.24
CA ALA A 411 25.16 30.44 5.29
C ALA A 411 25.17 28.90 5.34
N LEU A 412 26.23 28.27 4.84
CA LEU A 412 26.49 26.85 5.02
C LEU A 412 26.98 26.61 6.46
N THR A 413 26.25 25.80 7.21
CA THR A 413 26.67 25.29 8.52
C THR A 413 27.41 23.96 8.32
N GLU A 414 28.18 23.51 9.32
CA GLU A 414 28.91 22.24 9.26
C GLU A 414 28.01 21.07 8.94
N ASP A 415 26.78 21.04 9.49
CA ASP A 415 25.77 20.00 9.25
C ASP A 415 25.29 19.93 7.78
N MET A 416 25.60 20.92 6.95
CA MET A 416 25.20 20.98 5.52
C MET A 416 26.37 20.72 4.58
N HIS A 417 27.58 20.58 5.09
CA HIS A 417 28.73 20.23 4.28
C HIS A 417 28.60 18.79 3.78
N MET A 418 28.63 18.66 2.47
CA MET A 418 28.61 17.35 1.80
C MET A 418 30.04 16.97 1.46
N ALA A 419 30.54 15.94 2.12
CA ALA A 419 31.79 15.29 1.76
C ALA A 419 31.63 14.49 0.46
N ARG A 420 32.73 14.11 -0.20
CA ARG A 420 32.69 13.21 -1.36
C ARG A 420 31.95 11.89 -1.05
N GLN A 421 32.10 11.38 0.17
CA GLN A 421 31.41 10.17 0.61
C GLN A 421 29.88 10.37 0.70
N ASP A 422 29.40 11.56 1.11
CA ASP A 422 27.95 11.84 1.13
C ASP A 422 27.35 11.78 -0.28
N VAL A 423 28.08 12.23 -1.31
CA VAL A 423 27.64 12.14 -2.72
C VAL A 423 27.59 10.68 -3.18
N LEU A 424 28.60 9.87 -2.81
CA LEU A 424 28.61 8.44 -3.12
C LEU A 424 27.48 7.71 -2.39
N ASN A 425 27.20 8.07 -1.15
CA ASN A 425 26.08 7.51 -0.39
C ASN A 425 24.70 7.80 -1.02
N LEU A 426 24.55 8.95 -1.71
CA LEU A 426 23.33 9.26 -2.46
C LEU A 426 23.10 8.32 -3.65
N ILE A 427 24.16 7.78 -4.26
CA ILE A 427 24.04 6.80 -5.34
C ILE A 427 23.37 5.52 -4.84
N MET A 428 23.61 5.13 -3.57
CA MET A 428 22.96 3.99 -2.95
C MET A 428 21.43 4.17 -2.84
N ILE A 429 20.96 5.42 -2.73
CA ILE A 429 19.51 5.70 -2.68
C ILE A 429 18.94 5.88 -4.08
N PHE A 430 19.51 6.78 -4.87
CA PHE A 430 18.96 7.13 -6.18
C PHE A 430 19.15 6.03 -7.22
N GLY A 431 20.23 5.23 -7.16
CA GLY A 431 20.50 4.17 -8.10
C GLY A 431 19.37 3.14 -8.17
N PRO A 432 19.00 2.48 -7.07
CA PRO A 432 17.87 1.55 -7.05
C PRO A 432 16.54 2.19 -7.44
N ILE A 433 16.26 3.43 -7.00
CA ILE A 433 15.03 4.16 -7.35
C ILE A 433 14.96 4.41 -8.87
N LEU A 434 16.05 4.88 -9.47
CA LEU A 434 16.10 5.12 -10.92
C LEU A 434 15.98 3.82 -11.71
N LEU A 435 16.58 2.72 -11.22
CA LEU A 435 16.44 1.41 -11.84
C LEU A 435 14.99 0.91 -11.81
N ILE A 436 14.30 1.04 -10.65
CA ILE A 436 12.88 0.71 -10.52
C ILE A 436 12.05 1.51 -11.54
N LEU A 437 12.24 2.84 -11.58
CA LEU A 437 11.51 3.69 -12.52
C LEU A 437 11.79 3.31 -13.97
N ALA A 438 13.06 3.06 -14.32
CA ALA A 438 13.43 2.66 -15.67
C ALA A 438 12.76 1.34 -16.08
N LEU A 439 12.76 0.33 -15.22
CA LEU A 439 12.14 -0.97 -15.52
C LEU A 439 10.62 -0.89 -15.55
N LEU A 440 9.99 -0.16 -14.64
CA LEU A 440 8.53 -0.05 -14.56
C LEU A 440 7.93 0.79 -15.71
N LEU A 441 8.62 1.86 -16.12
CA LEU A 441 8.16 2.71 -17.24
C LEU A 441 8.50 2.16 -18.61
N THR A 442 9.34 1.12 -18.69
CA THR A 442 9.66 0.43 -19.95
C THR A 442 8.57 -0.61 -20.24
N THR A 443 7.91 -0.51 -21.38
CA THR A 443 6.98 -1.55 -21.83
C THR A 443 7.72 -2.72 -22.44
N LYS A 444 7.13 -3.92 -22.41
CA LYS A 444 7.75 -5.13 -23.00
C LYS A 444 7.99 -4.98 -24.51
N GLU A 445 7.07 -4.29 -25.19
CA GLU A 445 7.14 -3.99 -26.61
C GLU A 445 8.29 -3.01 -26.91
N ALA A 446 8.52 -2.02 -26.05
CA ALA A 446 9.57 -1.02 -26.24
C ALA A 446 11.00 -1.61 -26.21
N VAL A 447 11.20 -2.74 -25.54
CA VAL A 447 12.52 -3.39 -25.45
C VAL A 447 13.00 -3.89 -26.81
N GLY A 448 12.10 -4.43 -27.64
CA GLY A 448 12.43 -4.91 -28.99
C GLY A 448 12.30 -3.82 -30.06
N CYS A 449 11.17 -3.11 -30.06
CA CYS A 449 10.76 -2.19 -31.12
C CYS A 449 11.06 -0.72 -30.82
N GLY A 450 11.32 -0.37 -29.56
CA GLY A 450 11.66 0.99 -29.16
C GLY A 450 13.14 1.36 -29.36
N PRO A 451 13.57 2.52 -28.81
CA PRO A 451 14.93 3.02 -28.90
C PRO A 451 15.99 2.02 -28.40
N LEU A 452 15.67 1.26 -27.37
CA LEU A 452 16.56 0.24 -26.79
C LEU A 452 16.80 -0.94 -27.72
N GLY A 453 15.85 -1.30 -28.59
CA GLY A 453 16.00 -2.36 -29.55
C GLY A 453 17.16 -2.14 -30.56
N GLY A 454 17.36 -0.88 -31.01
CA GLY A 454 18.46 -0.51 -31.87
C GLY A 454 19.83 -0.54 -31.20
N VAL A 455 19.89 -0.17 -29.91
CA VAL A 455 21.14 -0.12 -29.14
C VAL A 455 21.67 -1.51 -28.81
N PHE A 456 20.80 -2.47 -28.58
CA PHE A 456 21.18 -3.82 -28.11
C PHE A 456 21.08 -4.90 -29.22
N GLY A 457 20.84 -4.50 -30.49
CA GLY A 457 20.90 -5.40 -31.63
C GLY A 457 19.75 -6.38 -31.75
N ALA A 458 18.50 -5.94 -31.51
CA ALA A 458 17.33 -6.78 -31.77
C ALA A 458 17.11 -6.98 -33.28
N ASP A 459 16.86 -8.21 -33.71
CA ASP A 459 16.41 -8.50 -35.07
C ASP A 459 14.90 -8.16 -35.15
N ARG A 460 14.60 -7.13 -35.98
CA ARG A 460 13.24 -6.58 -36.11
C ARG A 460 12.82 -6.61 -37.58
N MET A 461 11.59 -7.02 -37.79
CA MET A 461 10.92 -6.92 -39.08
C MET A 461 9.71 -6.00 -38.95
N PHE A 462 9.47 -5.17 -39.95
CA PHE A 462 8.28 -4.35 -40.03
C PHE A 462 7.31 -4.99 -41.03
N VAL A 463 6.19 -5.52 -40.53
CA VAL A 463 5.12 -6.08 -41.33
C VAL A 463 3.91 -5.17 -41.20
N ASP A 464 3.43 -4.62 -42.31
CA ASP A 464 2.30 -3.68 -42.36
C ASP A 464 2.43 -2.47 -41.40
N GLY A 465 3.67 -1.97 -41.20
CA GLY A 465 3.95 -0.86 -40.29
C GLY A 465 4.03 -1.25 -38.83
N ILE A 466 3.76 -2.50 -38.47
CA ILE A 466 3.86 -3.03 -37.10
C ILE A 466 5.25 -3.68 -36.94
N CYS A 467 5.96 -3.23 -35.91
CA CYS A 467 7.25 -3.83 -35.59
C CYS A 467 7.05 -5.20 -34.94
N GLN A 468 7.65 -6.22 -35.54
CA GLN A 468 7.74 -7.57 -34.98
C GLN A 468 9.20 -7.90 -34.67
N VAL A 469 9.43 -8.50 -33.52
CA VAL A 469 10.76 -8.88 -33.04
C VAL A 469 10.97 -10.37 -33.34
N GLU A 470 11.93 -10.72 -34.22
CA GLU A 470 12.28 -12.10 -34.48
C GLU A 470 13.13 -12.71 -33.37
N SER A 471 14.13 -11.98 -32.90
CA SER A 471 14.98 -12.44 -31.82
C SER A 471 15.45 -11.29 -30.92
N LEU A 472 15.60 -11.58 -29.65
CA LEU A 472 16.16 -10.68 -28.65
C LEU A 472 17.51 -11.23 -28.15
N SER A 473 18.49 -10.36 -27.98
CA SER A 473 19.74 -10.69 -27.32
C SER A 473 19.49 -11.16 -25.89
N TRP A 474 20.44 -11.88 -25.30
CA TRP A 474 20.34 -12.35 -23.90
C TRP A 474 20.03 -11.20 -22.92
N PHE A 475 20.69 -10.05 -23.10
CA PHE A 475 20.50 -8.88 -22.24
C PHE A 475 19.11 -8.24 -22.42
N GLN A 476 18.62 -8.15 -23.64
CA GLN A 476 17.27 -7.64 -23.90
C GLN A 476 16.17 -8.53 -23.32
N ARG A 477 16.35 -9.85 -23.35
CA ARG A 477 15.41 -10.78 -22.70
C ARG A 477 15.36 -10.57 -21.19
N ILE A 478 16.49 -10.27 -20.53
CA ILE A 478 16.51 -9.91 -19.10
C ILE A 478 15.68 -8.65 -18.85
N ILE A 479 15.90 -7.60 -19.65
CA ILE A 479 15.14 -6.33 -19.50
C ILE A 479 13.65 -6.57 -19.78
N GLN A 480 13.32 -7.29 -20.85
CA GLN A 480 11.92 -7.59 -21.20
C GLN A 480 11.19 -8.37 -20.11
N ASN A 481 11.86 -9.33 -19.48
CA ASN A 481 11.29 -10.11 -18.39
C ASN A 481 11.07 -9.29 -17.11
N ALA A 482 11.78 -8.18 -16.95
CA ALA A 482 11.63 -7.26 -15.82
C ALA A 482 10.75 -6.05 -16.15
N ALA A 483 10.53 -5.75 -17.44
CA ALA A 483 9.80 -4.57 -17.90
C ALA A 483 8.33 -4.61 -17.48
N GLY A 484 7.86 -3.56 -16.83
CA GLY A 484 6.49 -3.41 -16.34
C GLY A 484 6.14 -4.28 -15.12
N ASP A 485 7.05 -5.20 -14.69
CA ASP A 485 6.79 -6.08 -13.55
C ASP A 485 7.39 -5.53 -12.25
N ALA A 486 6.51 -5.25 -11.27
CA ALA A 486 6.92 -4.64 -10.00
C ALA A 486 7.84 -5.57 -9.18
N GLY A 487 7.53 -6.85 -9.10
CA GLY A 487 8.33 -7.81 -8.34
C GLY A 487 9.76 -7.91 -8.87
N SER A 488 9.91 -8.06 -10.18
CA SER A 488 11.20 -8.11 -10.87
C SER A 488 11.98 -6.80 -10.75
N ALA A 489 11.34 -5.64 -10.90
CA ALA A 489 11.99 -4.34 -10.73
C ALA A 489 12.54 -4.16 -9.31
N GLY A 490 11.74 -4.54 -8.29
CA GLY A 490 12.17 -4.53 -6.89
C GLY A 490 13.35 -5.48 -6.64
N TRP A 491 13.32 -6.67 -7.23
CA TRP A 491 14.41 -7.65 -7.09
C TRP A 491 15.73 -7.13 -7.66
N TRP A 492 15.72 -6.58 -8.87
CA TRP A 492 16.92 -5.97 -9.47
C TRP A 492 17.44 -4.79 -8.65
N ALA A 493 16.55 -4.00 -8.07
CA ALA A 493 16.92 -2.91 -7.17
C ALA A 493 17.59 -3.41 -5.89
N VAL A 494 17.14 -4.54 -5.31
CA VAL A 494 17.80 -5.19 -4.17
C VAL A 494 19.22 -5.63 -4.53
N ILE A 495 19.41 -6.28 -5.67
CA ILE A 495 20.74 -6.72 -6.12
C ILE A 495 21.67 -5.53 -6.35
N LEU A 496 21.17 -4.48 -7.03
CA LEU A 496 21.95 -3.26 -7.23
C LEU A 496 22.33 -2.61 -5.88
N LEU A 497 21.38 -2.52 -4.93
CA LEU A 497 21.67 -1.95 -3.63
C LEU A 497 22.69 -2.78 -2.85
N LEU A 498 22.57 -4.11 -2.85
CA LEU A 498 23.55 -4.99 -2.22
C LEU A 498 24.96 -4.74 -2.75
N ALA A 499 25.12 -4.56 -4.06
CA ALA A 499 26.41 -4.21 -4.65
C ALA A 499 26.88 -2.80 -4.23
N LEU A 500 25.97 -1.81 -4.25
CA LEU A 500 26.28 -0.43 -3.88
C LEU A 500 26.59 -0.24 -2.39
N LEU A 501 26.05 -1.06 -1.50
CA LEU A 501 26.32 -0.99 -0.06
C LEU A 501 27.83 -1.11 0.27
N PHE A 502 28.59 -1.81 -0.56
CA PHE A 502 30.04 -1.89 -0.40
C PHE A 502 30.80 -0.60 -0.75
N VAL A 503 30.13 0.41 -1.29
CA VAL A 503 30.68 1.76 -1.44
C VAL A 503 30.80 2.48 -0.09
N ASP A 504 29.96 2.12 0.89
CA ASP A 504 29.99 2.66 2.25
C ASP A 504 31.17 2.04 3.04
N PRO A 505 32.14 2.86 3.54
CA PRO A 505 33.27 2.36 4.35
C PRO A 505 32.83 1.63 5.62
N ASP A 506 31.74 2.05 6.25
CA ASP A 506 31.19 1.45 7.46
C ASP A 506 30.63 0.04 7.21
N VAL A 507 30.03 -0.19 6.06
CA VAL A 507 29.53 -1.49 5.64
C VAL A 507 30.71 -2.40 5.28
N ARG A 508 31.71 -1.88 4.57
CA ARG A 508 32.96 -2.62 4.28
C ARG A 508 33.67 -3.07 5.54
N ALA A 509 33.74 -2.21 6.55
CA ALA A 509 34.38 -2.54 7.84
C ALA A 509 33.56 -3.57 8.66
N LYS A 510 32.23 -3.57 8.51
CA LYS A 510 31.34 -4.42 9.28
C LYS A 510 30.23 -5.01 8.38
N PRO A 511 30.55 -5.98 7.49
CA PRO A 511 29.57 -6.55 6.56
C PRO A 511 28.41 -7.29 7.25
N GLY A 512 28.57 -7.66 8.52
CA GLY A 512 27.51 -8.20 9.36
C GLY A 512 26.27 -7.28 9.49
N LYS A 513 26.39 -5.97 9.22
CA LYS A 513 25.27 -5.03 9.17
C LYS A 513 24.22 -5.45 8.09
N ILE A 514 24.68 -5.98 6.95
CA ILE A 514 23.81 -6.44 5.86
C ILE A 514 22.93 -7.59 6.37
N PHE A 515 23.52 -8.59 7.03
CA PHE A 515 22.75 -9.71 7.58
C PHE A 515 21.76 -9.26 8.66
N GLY A 516 22.14 -8.25 9.48
CA GLY A 516 21.21 -7.64 10.43
C GLY A 516 19.99 -7.06 9.72
N SER A 517 20.21 -6.28 8.65
CA SER A 517 19.11 -5.68 7.87
C SER A 517 18.27 -6.72 7.12
N LEU A 518 18.87 -7.81 6.63
CA LEU A 518 18.12 -8.93 6.07
C LEU A 518 17.26 -9.62 7.14
N SER A 519 17.79 -9.80 8.35
CA SER A 519 17.00 -10.31 9.46
C SER A 519 15.81 -9.39 9.79
N ASP A 520 16.04 -8.08 9.85
CA ASP A 520 14.97 -7.10 10.08
C ASP A 520 13.90 -7.15 8.97
N ALA A 521 14.30 -7.34 7.70
CA ALA A 521 13.40 -7.53 6.59
C ALA A 521 12.51 -8.77 6.76
N GLY A 522 13.09 -9.92 7.11
CA GLY A 522 12.34 -11.16 7.33
C GLY A 522 11.34 -11.05 8.48
N VAL A 523 11.73 -10.38 9.57
CA VAL A 523 10.83 -10.06 10.68
C VAL A 523 9.70 -9.14 10.23
N LEU A 524 10.01 -8.09 9.44
CA LEU A 524 9.03 -7.13 8.94
C LEU A 524 8.00 -7.81 8.03
N VAL A 525 8.44 -8.62 7.06
CA VAL A 525 7.57 -9.40 6.17
C VAL A 525 6.63 -10.29 6.97
N SER A 526 7.17 -11.06 7.92
CA SER A 526 6.40 -11.98 8.76
C SER A 526 5.36 -11.24 9.61
N THR A 527 5.75 -10.11 10.19
CA THR A 527 4.87 -9.29 11.04
C THR A 527 3.75 -8.63 10.22
N LEU A 528 4.06 -8.13 9.01
CA LEU A 528 3.06 -7.58 8.09
C LEU A 528 2.08 -8.65 7.63
N TYR A 529 2.57 -9.87 7.38
CA TYR A 529 1.69 -10.95 6.96
C TYR A 529 0.68 -11.36 8.04
N LEU A 530 1.06 -11.33 9.31
CA LEU A 530 0.10 -11.51 10.42
C LEU A 530 -1.05 -10.49 10.34
N MET A 531 -0.79 -9.24 9.94
CA MET A 531 -1.82 -8.23 9.72
C MET A 531 -2.73 -8.63 8.54
N PHE A 532 -2.14 -9.12 7.45
CA PHE A 532 -2.92 -9.58 6.30
C PHE A 532 -3.85 -10.73 6.62
N LEU A 533 -3.51 -11.61 7.57
CA LEU A 533 -4.44 -12.65 8.02
C LEU A 533 -5.73 -12.08 8.59
N ALA A 534 -5.65 -11.02 9.41
CA ALA A 534 -6.86 -10.36 9.91
C ALA A 534 -7.67 -9.72 8.78
N VAL A 535 -7.00 -9.16 7.78
CA VAL A 535 -7.65 -8.58 6.59
C VAL A 535 -8.27 -9.67 5.71
N SER A 536 -7.59 -10.82 5.52
CA SER A 536 -8.15 -11.97 4.78
C SER A 536 -9.41 -12.51 5.43
N ILE A 537 -9.48 -12.54 6.76
CA ILE A 537 -10.70 -12.92 7.49
C ILE A 537 -11.84 -11.95 7.18
N ILE A 538 -11.57 -10.63 7.18
CA ILE A 538 -12.57 -9.61 6.86
C ILE A 538 -13.04 -9.78 5.41
N ASP A 539 -12.10 -9.89 4.46
CA ASP A 539 -12.37 -10.05 3.02
C ASP A 539 -13.22 -11.29 2.75
N PHE A 540 -12.82 -12.43 3.30
CA PHE A 540 -13.57 -13.68 3.19
C PHE A 540 -15.00 -13.53 3.71
N CYS A 541 -15.18 -12.99 4.91
CA CYS A 541 -16.50 -12.84 5.52
C CYS A 541 -17.39 -11.87 4.74
N LEU A 542 -16.85 -10.76 4.23
CA LEU A 542 -17.59 -9.79 3.42
C LEU A 542 -18.01 -10.39 2.07
N GLN A 543 -17.14 -11.14 1.40
CA GLN A 543 -17.46 -11.82 0.14
C GLN A 543 -18.46 -12.95 0.35
N PHE A 544 -18.29 -13.74 1.41
CA PHE A 544 -19.18 -14.83 1.75
C PHE A 544 -20.62 -14.37 2.03
N THR A 545 -20.78 -13.27 2.78
CA THR A 545 -22.10 -12.72 3.11
C THR A 545 -22.69 -11.87 1.99
N GLY A 546 -21.87 -11.34 1.09
CA GLY A 546 -22.29 -10.36 0.09
C GLY A 546 -22.70 -9.00 0.67
N LEU A 547 -22.37 -8.74 1.94
CA LEU A 547 -22.73 -7.53 2.67
C LEU A 547 -22.38 -6.22 1.92
N PRO A 548 -21.22 -6.08 1.25
CA PRO A 548 -20.89 -4.87 0.50
C PRO A 548 -21.92 -4.54 -0.60
N ASN A 549 -22.43 -5.56 -1.31
CA ASN A 549 -23.41 -5.37 -2.36
C ASN A 549 -24.74 -4.87 -1.80
N PHE A 550 -25.20 -5.42 -0.67
CA PHE A 550 -26.45 -4.98 -0.03
C PHE A 550 -26.34 -3.54 0.50
N ILE A 551 -25.21 -3.21 1.16
CA ILE A 551 -24.95 -1.84 1.62
C ILE A 551 -24.91 -0.89 0.44
N SER A 552 -24.24 -1.27 -0.67
CA SER A 552 -24.17 -0.46 -1.87
C SER A 552 -25.54 -0.13 -2.42
N LEU A 553 -26.42 -1.12 -2.57
CA LEU A 553 -27.77 -0.93 -3.06
C LEU A 553 -28.62 -0.03 -2.15
N ASP A 554 -28.52 -0.18 -0.84
CA ASP A 554 -29.29 0.65 0.10
C ASP A 554 -28.73 2.06 0.24
N VAL A 555 -27.43 2.23 0.22
CA VAL A 555 -26.81 3.57 0.18
C VAL A 555 -27.21 4.29 -1.08
N LEU A 556 -27.17 3.62 -2.25
CA LEU A 556 -27.63 4.17 -3.52
C LEU A 556 -29.11 4.58 -3.44
N SER A 557 -29.98 3.67 -3.00
CA SER A 557 -31.43 3.95 -2.86
C SER A 557 -31.71 5.11 -1.89
N TRP A 558 -31.01 5.15 -0.75
CA TRP A 558 -31.11 6.26 0.20
C TRP A 558 -30.66 7.58 -0.42
N MET A 559 -29.54 7.57 -1.14
CA MET A 559 -29.01 8.79 -1.80
C MET A 559 -29.94 9.28 -2.89
N GLN A 560 -30.53 8.38 -3.68
CA GLN A 560 -31.56 8.74 -4.70
C GLN A 560 -32.80 9.37 -4.04
N SER A 561 -33.19 8.89 -2.85
CA SER A 561 -34.33 9.48 -2.11
C SER A 561 -34.11 10.93 -1.65
N LEU A 562 -32.86 11.41 -1.63
CA LEU A 562 -32.54 12.80 -1.32
C LEU A 562 -32.80 13.78 -2.48
N ASN A 563 -33.20 13.30 -3.65
CA ASN A 563 -33.50 14.09 -4.86
C ASN A 563 -32.40 15.09 -5.26
N LEU A 564 -31.12 14.69 -5.10
CA LEU A 564 -29.96 15.52 -5.46
C LEU A 564 -29.62 15.46 -6.95
N GLY A 565 -30.47 14.83 -7.77
CA GLY A 565 -30.32 14.64 -9.21
C GLY A 565 -30.50 13.17 -9.62
N GLU A 566 -30.40 12.90 -10.93
CA GLU A 566 -30.42 11.54 -11.48
C GLU A 566 -29.13 10.77 -11.14
N ASP A 567 -29.12 9.47 -11.35
CA ASP A 567 -27.97 8.61 -11.17
C ASP A 567 -26.76 9.14 -11.94
N GLY A 568 -25.58 9.19 -11.29
CA GLY A 568 -24.39 9.79 -11.88
C GLY A 568 -24.31 11.31 -11.76
N SER A 569 -25.31 11.99 -11.16
CA SER A 569 -25.21 13.43 -10.95
C SER A 569 -24.06 13.80 -10.01
N VAL A 570 -23.40 14.93 -10.28
CA VAL A 570 -22.28 15.45 -9.48
C VAL A 570 -22.65 15.62 -8.01
N GLY A 571 -23.91 15.96 -7.71
CA GLY A 571 -24.39 16.12 -6.33
C GLY A 571 -24.36 14.81 -5.55
N LEU A 572 -24.84 13.73 -6.16
CA LEU A 572 -24.82 12.39 -5.57
C LEU A 572 -23.39 11.85 -5.44
N GLN A 573 -22.55 12.04 -6.46
CA GLN A 573 -21.14 11.64 -6.41
C GLN A 573 -20.40 12.36 -5.28
N LEU A 574 -20.57 13.67 -5.11
CA LEU A 574 -19.95 14.43 -4.03
C LEU A 574 -20.42 13.97 -2.66
N LEU A 575 -21.72 13.66 -2.48
CA LEU A 575 -22.25 13.13 -1.23
C LEU A 575 -21.61 11.76 -0.92
N ALA A 576 -21.53 10.88 -1.90
CA ALA A 576 -20.91 9.55 -1.73
C ALA A 576 -19.43 9.66 -1.37
N LEU A 577 -18.70 10.56 -2.03
CA LEU A 577 -17.31 10.84 -1.73
C LEU A 577 -17.13 11.37 -0.28
N LEU A 578 -18.01 12.27 0.17
CA LEU A 578 -17.99 12.78 1.54
C LEU A 578 -18.27 11.66 2.56
N VAL A 579 -19.28 10.83 2.30
CA VAL A 579 -19.58 9.68 3.18
C VAL A 579 -18.40 8.70 3.20
N THR A 580 -17.84 8.39 2.04
CA THR A 580 -16.66 7.52 1.93
C THR A 580 -15.45 8.10 2.67
N MET A 581 -15.19 9.40 2.54
CA MET A 581 -14.14 10.09 3.30
C MET A 581 -14.33 9.90 4.81
N PHE A 582 -15.55 10.12 5.30
CA PHE A 582 -15.87 9.97 6.74
C PHE A 582 -15.63 8.54 7.21
N ILE A 583 -16.13 7.55 6.47
CA ILE A 583 -15.94 6.13 6.78
C ILE A 583 -14.45 5.75 6.73
N ALA A 584 -13.71 6.22 5.71
CA ALA A 584 -12.29 5.91 5.57
C ALA A 584 -11.45 6.50 6.72
N ILE A 585 -11.74 7.71 7.15
CA ILE A 585 -11.08 8.32 8.30
C ILE A 585 -11.47 7.57 9.58
N LEU A 586 -12.75 7.29 9.81
CA LEU A 586 -13.24 6.62 11.01
C LEU A 586 -12.65 5.21 11.16
N LEU A 587 -12.73 4.40 10.11
CA LEU A 587 -12.19 3.04 10.13
C LEU A 587 -10.65 3.03 10.12
N GLY A 588 -10.02 4.05 9.52
CA GLY A 588 -8.57 4.17 9.48
C GLY A 588 -7.92 4.65 10.77
N MET A 589 -8.69 5.23 11.72
CA MET A 589 -8.13 5.73 12.97
C MET A 589 -7.53 4.60 13.81
N GLY A 590 -6.25 4.71 14.12
CA GLY A 590 -5.52 3.73 14.94
C GLY A 590 -5.15 2.44 14.22
N MET A 591 -5.36 2.36 12.90
CA MET A 591 -4.89 1.26 12.06
C MET A 591 -3.77 1.72 11.12
N PRO A 592 -2.86 0.82 10.69
CA PRO A 592 -1.98 1.07 9.55
C PRO A 592 -2.78 1.34 8.28
N ALA A 593 -2.17 2.08 7.32
CA ALA A 593 -2.86 2.49 6.08
C ALA A 593 -3.35 1.30 5.22
N VAL A 594 -2.68 0.16 5.28
CA VAL A 594 -3.04 -1.03 4.49
C VAL A 594 -4.40 -1.60 4.87
N PRO A 595 -4.64 -2.03 6.13
CA PRO A 595 -5.97 -2.52 6.52
C PRO A 595 -7.04 -1.44 6.45
N ALA A 596 -6.71 -0.18 6.74
CA ALA A 596 -7.62 0.94 6.58
C ALA A 596 -8.11 1.05 5.13
N TYR A 597 -7.20 0.97 4.16
CA TYR A 597 -7.53 1.00 2.74
C TYR A 597 -8.41 -0.18 2.32
N ILE A 598 -7.99 -1.41 2.63
CA ILE A 598 -8.70 -2.61 2.16
C ILE A 598 -10.12 -2.66 2.71
N ASN A 599 -10.29 -2.44 4.02
CA ASN A 599 -11.60 -2.49 4.66
C ASN A 599 -12.60 -1.49 4.05
N VAL A 600 -12.14 -0.27 3.76
CA VAL A 600 -12.98 0.75 3.13
C VAL A 600 -13.20 0.47 1.65
N ALA A 601 -12.19 -0.03 0.94
CA ALA A 601 -12.29 -0.36 -0.47
C ALA A 601 -13.31 -1.49 -0.73
N LEU A 602 -13.31 -2.50 0.13
CA LEU A 602 -14.28 -3.59 0.04
C LEU A 602 -15.71 -3.13 0.35
N LEU A 603 -15.88 -2.16 1.26
CA LEU A 603 -17.20 -1.68 1.68
C LEU A 603 -17.75 -0.59 0.76
N MET A 604 -16.94 0.43 0.44
CA MET A 604 -17.38 1.65 -0.26
C MET A 604 -16.99 1.68 -1.75
N GLY A 605 -16.06 0.82 -2.18
CA GLY A 605 -15.67 0.71 -3.58
C GLY A 605 -16.88 0.47 -4.50
N PRO A 606 -17.70 -0.57 -4.25
CA PRO A 606 -18.89 -0.85 -5.05
C PRO A 606 -19.92 0.30 -5.07
N VAL A 607 -20.05 1.07 -3.97
CA VAL A 607 -20.94 2.25 -3.90
C VAL A 607 -20.47 3.33 -4.87
N LEU A 608 -19.20 3.68 -4.83
CA LEU A 608 -18.62 4.73 -5.69
C LEU A 608 -18.67 4.34 -7.18
N VAL A 609 -18.37 3.07 -7.47
CA VAL A 609 -18.45 2.50 -8.83
C VAL A 609 -19.88 2.51 -9.35
N GLY A 610 -20.86 2.13 -8.52
CA GLY A 610 -22.28 2.17 -8.87
C GLY A 610 -22.82 3.57 -9.14
N LEU A 611 -22.14 4.62 -8.66
CA LEU A 611 -22.46 6.03 -8.96
C LEU A 611 -21.70 6.59 -10.18
N GLY A 612 -21.04 5.74 -10.96
CA GLY A 612 -20.35 6.13 -12.19
C GLY A 612 -18.95 6.72 -11.95
N ILE A 613 -18.31 6.45 -10.81
CA ILE A 613 -16.90 6.79 -10.60
C ILE A 613 -16.07 5.61 -11.09
N ALA A 614 -15.05 5.87 -11.93
CA ALA A 614 -14.15 4.82 -12.43
C ALA A 614 -13.53 4.02 -11.26
N THR A 615 -13.44 2.70 -11.42
CA THR A 615 -12.97 1.79 -10.35
C THR A 615 -11.61 2.22 -9.79
N PHE A 616 -10.67 2.55 -10.66
CA PHE A 616 -9.33 3.01 -10.23
C PHE A 616 -9.41 4.31 -9.41
N THR A 617 -10.18 5.29 -9.89
CA THR A 617 -10.37 6.58 -9.22
C THR A 617 -11.03 6.43 -7.85
N ALA A 618 -12.05 5.56 -7.72
CA ALA A 618 -12.69 5.24 -6.46
C ALA A 618 -11.69 4.63 -5.45
N HIS A 619 -10.88 3.66 -5.89
CA HIS A 619 -9.86 3.04 -5.06
C HIS A 619 -8.72 4.02 -4.68
N MET A 620 -8.30 4.88 -5.61
CA MET A 620 -7.30 5.91 -5.34
C MET A 620 -7.81 6.93 -4.31
N PHE A 621 -9.10 7.31 -4.38
CA PHE A 621 -9.76 8.17 -3.40
C PHE A 621 -9.71 7.56 -2.00
N ILE A 622 -10.12 6.30 -1.87
CA ILE A 622 -10.11 5.56 -0.60
C ILE A 622 -8.69 5.42 -0.05
N PHE A 623 -7.71 5.13 -0.92
CA PHE A 623 -6.30 5.01 -0.54
C PHE A 623 -5.75 6.31 0.09
N TYR A 624 -6.07 7.46 -0.49
CA TYR A 624 -5.64 8.76 0.06
C TYR A 624 -6.21 9.00 1.47
N PHE A 625 -7.49 8.68 1.72
CA PHE A 625 -8.09 8.85 3.04
C PHE A 625 -7.60 7.81 4.06
N ALA A 626 -7.27 6.62 3.62
CA ALA A 626 -6.59 5.63 4.47
C ALA A 626 -5.22 6.14 4.93
N VAL A 627 -4.46 6.82 4.08
CA VAL A 627 -3.19 7.47 4.45
C VAL A 627 -3.43 8.71 5.32
N ALA A 628 -4.45 9.53 5.02
CA ALA A 628 -4.81 10.71 5.79
C ALA A 628 -5.21 10.38 7.24
N SER A 629 -5.78 9.19 7.49
CA SER A 629 -6.15 8.75 8.84
C SER A 629 -4.97 8.75 9.82
N ALA A 630 -3.73 8.54 9.32
CA ALA A 630 -2.52 8.55 10.15
C ALA A 630 -2.18 9.92 10.75
N ILE A 631 -2.73 11.02 10.21
CA ILE A 631 -2.56 12.37 10.76
C ILE A 631 -3.84 12.93 11.38
N THR A 632 -4.96 12.22 11.27
CA THR A 632 -6.28 12.72 11.70
C THR A 632 -6.59 12.37 13.15
N PRO A 633 -6.83 13.34 14.05
CA PRO A 633 -7.31 13.07 15.41
C PRO A 633 -8.67 12.34 15.38
N PRO A 634 -9.00 11.53 16.43
CA PRO A 634 -8.34 11.44 17.75
C PRO A 634 -7.15 10.48 17.83
N ILE A 635 -6.93 9.56 16.89
CA ILE A 635 -5.84 8.57 16.93
C ILE A 635 -4.95 8.74 15.70
N ALA A 636 -4.18 9.82 15.70
CA ALA A 636 -3.29 10.20 14.60
C ALA A 636 -1.89 9.61 14.82
N LEU A 637 -1.66 8.36 14.41
CA LEU A 637 -0.45 7.59 14.75
C LEU A 637 0.85 8.30 14.33
N ALA A 638 0.92 8.89 13.14
CA ALA A 638 2.11 9.63 12.68
C ALA A 638 2.32 10.93 13.46
N ALA A 639 1.24 11.65 13.77
CA ALA A 639 1.32 12.87 14.58
C ALA A 639 1.72 12.57 16.02
N PHE A 640 1.28 11.43 16.59
CA PHE A 640 1.67 11.00 17.93
C PHE A 640 3.14 10.59 17.98
N ALA A 641 3.64 9.91 16.94
CA ALA A 641 5.08 9.64 16.80
C ALA A 641 5.89 10.94 16.77
N ALA A 642 5.47 11.94 15.98
CA ALA A 642 6.13 13.25 15.94
C ALA A 642 6.02 14.01 17.28
N ALA A 643 4.87 13.93 17.95
CA ALA A 643 4.66 14.53 19.28
C ALA A 643 5.60 13.95 20.35
N SER A 644 5.92 12.66 20.27
CA SER A 644 6.89 12.03 21.18
C SER A 644 8.30 12.63 21.05
N ILE A 645 8.70 12.99 19.82
CA ILE A 645 9.99 13.62 19.56
C ILE A 645 9.98 15.10 19.99
N THR A 646 8.91 15.85 19.69
CA THR A 646 8.79 17.29 20.05
C THR A 646 8.50 17.50 21.51
N ARG A 647 8.02 16.48 22.23
CA ARG A 647 7.43 16.56 23.58
C ARG A 647 6.31 17.63 23.63
N ALA A 648 5.45 17.61 22.62
CA ALA A 648 4.27 18.45 22.53
C ALA A 648 3.01 17.63 22.85
N ASP A 649 1.88 18.31 23.02
CA ASP A 649 0.59 17.63 23.14
C ASP A 649 0.24 16.87 21.84
N PRO A 650 -0.07 15.56 21.92
CA PRO A 650 -0.36 14.73 20.76
C PRO A 650 -1.56 15.21 19.95
N MET A 651 -2.65 15.63 20.62
CA MET A 651 -3.85 16.10 19.95
C MET A 651 -3.61 17.43 19.23
N ALA A 652 -2.94 18.37 19.88
CA ALA A 652 -2.57 19.65 19.26
C ALA A 652 -1.62 19.43 18.07
N THR A 653 -0.71 18.46 18.16
CA THR A 653 0.17 18.06 17.05
C THR A 653 -0.64 17.44 15.90
N GLY A 654 -1.63 16.60 16.18
CA GLY A 654 -2.55 16.06 15.19
C GLY A 654 -3.35 17.13 14.44
N PHE A 655 -3.96 18.08 15.17
CA PHE A 655 -4.64 19.22 14.54
C PHE A 655 -3.69 20.08 13.71
N SER A 656 -2.44 20.26 14.16
CA SER A 656 -1.43 20.95 13.38
C SER A 656 -1.04 20.17 12.13
N ALA A 657 -0.98 18.84 12.19
CA ALA A 657 -0.70 17.98 11.05
C ALA A 657 -1.82 18.06 9.99
N VAL A 658 -3.09 17.95 10.40
CA VAL A 658 -4.25 18.13 9.50
C VAL A 658 -4.24 19.52 8.87
N LYS A 659 -3.97 20.55 9.66
CA LYS A 659 -3.93 21.94 9.16
C LYS A 659 -2.80 22.16 8.14
N SER A 660 -1.64 21.58 8.34
CA SER A 660 -0.50 21.68 7.43
C SER A 660 -0.70 20.81 6.19
N GLY A 661 -1.23 19.60 6.36
CA GLY A 661 -1.48 18.61 5.34
C GLY A 661 -2.92 18.59 4.81
N VAL A 662 -3.69 19.67 4.93
CA VAL A 662 -5.11 19.74 4.53
C VAL A 662 -5.34 19.33 3.08
N VAL A 663 -4.38 19.56 2.25
CA VAL A 663 -4.40 19.19 0.83
C VAL A 663 -4.64 17.68 0.62
N MET A 664 -4.25 16.83 1.58
CA MET A 664 -4.53 15.40 1.57
C MET A 664 -6.05 15.10 1.56
N PHE A 665 -6.86 16.03 2.10
CA PHE A 665 -8.31 15.93 2.13
C PHE A 665 -8.99 16.56 0.93
N VAL A 666 -8.29 17.40 0.17
CA VAL A 666 -8.85 18.15 -0.97
C VAL A 666 -8.51 17.50 -2.31
N ILE A 667 -7.25 17.05 -2.50
CA ILE A 667 -6.80 16.43 -3.75
C ILE A 667 -7.66 15.24 -4.18
N PRO A 668 -8.11 14.34 -3.29
CA PRO A 668 -8.96 13.23 -3.71
C PRO A 668 -10.26 13.69 -4.38
N PHE A 669 -10.88 14.75 -3.88
CA PHE A 669 -12.06 15.30 -4.55
C PHE A 669 -11.72 15.92 -5.90
N ILE A 670 -10.53 16.53 -6.03
CA ILE A 670 -10.13 17.13 -7.32
C ILE A 670 -9.97 16.04 -8.38
N PHE A 671 -9.24 14.94 -8.09
CA PHE A 671 -9.09 13.90 -9.11
C PHE A 671 -10.34 13.01 -9.27
N ALA A 672 -11.25 12.98 -8.31
CA ALA A 672 -12.54 12.33 -8.50
C ALA A 672 -13.46 13.12 -9.45
N LEU A 673 -13.36 14.48 -9.44
CA LEU A 673 -14.10 15.36 -10.33
C LEU A 673 -13.38 15.62 -11.66
N TYR A 674 -12.05 15.50 -11.69
CA TYR A 674 -11.18 15.72 -12.84
C TYR A 674 -10.21 14.53 -12.99
N PRO A 675 -10.73 13.33 -13.36
CA PRO A 675 -9.94 12.10 -13.37
C PRO A 675 -8.79 12.11 -14.40
N GLU A 676 -8.81 13.01 -15.39
CA GLU A 676 -7.69 13.23 -16.30
C GLU A 676 -6.37 13.60 -15.60
N ILE A 677 -6.41 14.12 -14.38
CA ILE A 677 -5.23 14.42 -13.56
C ILE A 677 -4.44 13.14 -13.25
N LEU A 678 -5.09 11.99 -13.24
CA LEU A 678 -4.46 10.70 -12.97
C LEU A 678 -3.68 10.13 -14.16
N LEU A 679 -3.78 10.74 -15.35
CA LEU A 679 -2.96 10.42 -16.53
C LEU A 679 -3.09 8.99 -17.09
N ILE A 680 -4.04 8.19 -16.65
CA ILE A 680 -4.23 6.81 -17.09
C ILE A 680 -5.66 6.55 -17.56
N ASP A 681 -5.82 5.65 -18.51
CA ASP A 681 -7.12 5.35 -19.11
C ASP A 681 -8.07 4.68 -18.10
N ALA A 682 -7.55 3.86 -17.21
CA ALA A 682 -8.33 3.24 -16.14
C ALA A 682 -9.02 4.24 -15.19
N ALA A 683 -8.53 5.50 -15.14
CA ALA A 683 -9.13 6.54 -14.31
C ALA A 683 -10.36 7.19 -14.96
N ILE A 684 -10.52 7.07 -16.28
CA ILE A 684 -11.61 7.64 -17.06
C ILE A 684 -12.52 6.58 -17.71
N THR A 685 -12.25 5.29 -17.49
CA THR A 685 -13.06 4.18 -18.00
C THR A 685 -14.38 4.06 -17.23
N ASP A 686 -15.49 3.95 -17.95
CA ASP A 686 -16.81 3.69 -17.37
C ASP A 686 -16.90 2.22 -16.89
N PRO A 687 -17.03 1.97 -15.60
CA PRO A 687 -17.02 0.62 -15.07
C PRO A 687 -18.28 -0.18 -15.41
N VAL A 688 -19.40 0.50 -15.65
CA VAL A 688 -20.71 -0.13 -15.92
C VAL A 688 -20.84 -0.47 -17.40
N ALA A 689 -20.54 0.49 -18.28
CA ALA A 689 -20.63 0.27 -19.72
C ALA A 689 -19.55 -0.68 -20.25
N SER A 690 -18.35 -0.68 -19.65
CA SER A 690 -17.25 -1.57 -20.02
C SER A 690 -17.45 -3.04 -19.61
N ALA A 691 -18.39 -3.33 -18.74
CA ALA A 691 -18.70 -4.72 -18.34
C ALA A 691 -19.18 -5.60 -19.51
N ASN A 692 -19.61 -5.00 -20.62
CA ASN A 692 -20.07 -5.71 -21.83
C ASN A 692 -18.94 -6.06 -22.83
N GLY A 693 -17.66 -5.93 -22.44
CA GLY A 693 -16.51 -6.34 -23.27
C GLY A 693 -16.00 -5.28 -24.27
N SER A 694 -16.63 -4.12 -24.35
CA SER A 694 -16.12 -2.95 -25.09
C SER A 694 -15.64 -1.88 -24.12
N VAL A 695 -14.48 -1.29 -24.38
CA VAL A 695 -13.99 -0.17 -23.54
C VAL A 695 -14.90 1.04 -23.79
N SER A 696 -15.53 1.52 -22.73
CA SER A 696 -16.33 2.74 -22.71
C SER A 696 -15.73 3.73 -21.73
N TYR A 697 -15.82 5.01 -22.05
CA TYR A 697 -15.26 6.08 -21.21
C TYR A 697 -16.39 6.86 -20.51
N LEU A 698 -16.05 7.48 -19.39
CA LEU A 698 -16.95 8.37 -18.66
C LEU A 698 -17.47 9.52 -19.55
N ALA A 699 -18.64 10.06 -19.26
CA ALA A 699 -19.23 11.14 -20.04
C ALA A 699 -18.28 12.34 -20.16
N GLY A 700 -17.99 12.73 -21.40
CA GLY A 700 -17.05 13.82 -21.72
C GLY A 700 -15.61 13.39 -21.95
N TYR A 701 -15.31 12.09 -21.93
CA TYR A 701 -13.99 11.52 -22.24
C TYR A 701 -14.08 10.62 -23.48
N ASP A 702 -13.05 10.68 -24.34
CA ASP A 702 -12.91 9.92 -25.59
C ASP A 702 -11.71 8.95 -25.59
N GLY A 703 -10.98 8.86 -24.48
CA GLY A 703 -9.75 8.09 -24.37
C GLY A 703 -8.51 8.84 -24.88
N GLU A 704 -8.66 10.03 -25.46
CA GLU A 704 -7.53 10.84 -25.87
C GLU A 704 -7.08 11.80 -24.75
N ARG A 705 -5.79 12.10 -24.71
CA ARG A 705 -5.21 13.00 -23.70
C ARG A 705 -5.24 14.45 -24.17
N HIS A 706 -6.18 15.22 -23.66
CA HIS A 706 -6.30 16.65 -23.95
C HIS A 706 -5.35 17.50 -23.08
N TRP A 707 -4.08 17.59 -23.48
CA TRP A 707 -3.03 18.29 -22.71
C TRP A 707 -3.35 19.74 -22.36
N PHE A 708 -4.04 20.47 -23.21
CA PHE A 708 -4.43 21.86 -22.93
C PHE A 708 -5.45 21.94 -21.79
N ALA A 709 -6.46 21.09 -21.79
CA ALA A 709 -7.45 21.00 -20.71
C ALA A 709 -6.78 20.61 -19.39
N LEU A 710 -5.88 19.62 -19.41
CA LEU A 710 -5.10 19.20 -18.25
C LEU A 710 -4.28 20.35 -17.66
N ILE A 711 -3.55 21.12 -18.48
CA ILE A 711 -2.77 22.28 -18.03
C ILE A 711 -3.66 23.32 -17.36
N LEU A 712 -4.86 23.59 -17.91
CA LEU A 712 -5.82 24.51 -17.30
C LEU A 712 -6.31 24.03 -15.94
N VAL A 713 -6.60 22.74 -15.80
CA VAL A 713 -6.98 22.13 -14.51
C VAL A 713 -5.83 22.25 -13.50
N LEU A 714 -4.59 21.97 -13.91
CA LEU A 714 -3.41 22.08 -13.04
C LEU A 714 -3.17 23.53 -12.58
N MET A 715 -3.32 24.50 -13.45
CA MET A 715 -3.21 25.92 -13.08
C MET A 715 -4.28 26.33 -12.07
N ARG A 716 -5.54 25.95 -12.30
CA ARG A 716 -6.64 26.20 -11.37
C ARG A 716 -6.41 25.52 -10.03
N MET A 717 -5.96 24.28 -10.04
CA MET A 717 -5.58 23.54 -8.82
C MET A 717 -4.49 24.28 -8.05
N ALA A 718 -3.42 24.76 -8.70
CA ALA A 718 -2.35 25.49 -8.05
C ALA A 718 -2.86 26.79 -7.38
N VAL A 719 -3.76 27.54 -8.04
CA VAL A 719 -4.40 28.72 -7.47
C VAL A 719 -5.25 28.36 -6.25
N ALA A 720 -6.08 27.33 -6.34
CA ALA A 720 -6.93 26.87 -5.24
C ALA A 720 -6.07 26.42 -4.03
N LEU A 721 -4.99 25.68 -4.26
CA LEU A 721 -4.06 25.24 -3.21
C LEU A 721 -3.33 26.41 -2.55
N TYR A 722 -2.95 27.45 -3.30
CA TYR A 722 -2.39 28.68 -2.74
C TYR A 722 -3.38 29.40 -1.82
N LEU A 723 -4.63 29.57 -2.25
CA LEU A 723 -5.68 30.21 -1.46
C LEU A 723 -5.97 29.40 -0.18
N LEU A 724 -6.04 28.09 -0.29
CA LEU A 724 -6.25 27.16 0.82
C LEU A 724 -5.12 27.24 1.84
N ALA A 725 -3.85 27.10 1.41
CA ALA A 725 -2.68 27.16 2.28
C ALA A 725 -2.57 28.49 3.03
N SER A 726 -2.78 29.62 2.33
CA SER A 726 -2.73 30.95 2.94
C SER A 726 -3.87 31.17 3.95
N SER A 727 -5.08 30.69 3.65
CA SER A 727 -6.25 30.79 4.54
C SER A 727 -6.05 30.00 5.81
N LEU A 728 -5.55 28.77 5.73
CA LEU A 728 -5.30 27.94 6.90
C LEU A 728 -4.14 28.44 7.76
N ALA A 729 -3.09 29.00 7.16
CA ALA A 729 -2.06 29.71 7.89
C ALA A 729 -2.61 30.98 8.57
N ALA A 730 -3.74 31.51 8.08
CA ALA A 730 -4.31 32.83 8.40
C ALA A 730 -3.26 33.93 8.18
N PHE A 731 -2.40 33.73 7.20
CA PHE A 731 -1.26 34.60 6.90
C PHE A 731 -0.80 34.41 5.45
N ASP A 732 -0.42 35.50 4.81
CA ASP A 732 0.20 35.54 3.49
C ASP A 732 1.44 36.45 3.53
N GLN A 733 1.35 37.67 3.09
CA GLN A 733 2.37 38.71 3.30
C GLN A 733 2.14 39.42 4.64
N ARG A 734 0.90 39.51 5.10
CA ARG A 734 0.45 40.00 6.41
C ARG A 734 -0.60 39.04 7.00
N LYS A 735 -0.97 39.27 8.27
CA LYS A 735 -2.09 38.53 8.91
C LYS A 735 -3.39 38.79 8.12
N LEU A 736 -4.07 37.71 7.75
CA LEU A 736 -5.36 37.78 7.06
C LEU A 736 -6.47 38.14 8.06
N ARG A 737 -7.44 38.97 7.60
CA ARG A 737 -8.67 39.21 8.32
C ARG A 737 -9.63 38.02 8.15
N HIS A 738 -10.59 37.85 9.06
CA HIS A 738 -11.53 36.73 8.98
C HIS A 738 -12.30 36.68 7.67
N TRP A 739 -12.75 37.80 7.15
CA TRP A 739 -13.44 37.86 5.87
C TRP A 739 -12.55 37.45 4.70
N GLU A 740 -11.26 37.83 4.71
CA GLU A 740 -10.29 37.42 3.68
C GLU A 740 -10.10 35.88 3.66
N ILE A 741 -10.12 35.26 4.84
CA ILE A 741 -10.01 33.80 4.97
C ILE A 741 -11.23 33.13 4.36
N VAL A 742 -12.43 33.56 4.76
CA VAL A 742 -13.70 33.00 4.25
C VAL A 742 -13.82 33.19 2.73
N THR A 743 -13.52 34.40 2.26
CA THR A 743 -13.59 34.71 0.81
C THR A 743 -12.59 33.89 0.01
N ARG A 744 -11.36 33.71 0.49
CA ARG A 744 -10.35 32.86 -0.17
C ARG A 744 -10.79 31.40 -0.24
N LEU A 745 -11.39 30.85 0.83
CA LEU A 745 -11.95 29.51 0.82
C LEU A 745 -13.11 29.36 -0.16
N GLY A 746 -14.02 30.32 -0.20
CA GLY A 746 -15.11 30.33 -1.17
C GLY A 746 -14.63 30.44 -2.64
N ILE A 747 -13.63 31.30 -2.90
CA ILE A 747 -13.02 31.41 -4.22
C ILE A 747 -12.30 30.11 -4.61
N ALA A 748 -11.63 29.44 -3.70
CA ALA A 748 -10.97 28.15 -3.98
C ALA A 748 -11.98 27.08 -4.45
N ILE A 749 -13.17 27.06 -3.87
CA ILE A 749 -14.27 26.18 -4.30
C ILE A 749 -14.77 26.58 -5.70
N LEU A 750 -14.95 27.88 -5.97
CA LEU A 750 -15.39 28.36 -7.28
C LEU A 750 -14.38 28.02 -8.39
N VAL A 751 -13.09 28.17 -8.13
CA VAL A 751 -12.01 27.83 -9.08
C VAL A 751 -12.02 26.34 -9.45
N LEU A 752 -12.44 25.47 -8.53
CA LEU A 752 -12.52 24.02 -8.71
C LEU A 752 -13.92 23.53 -9.13
N SER A 753 -14.87 24.47 -9.39
CA SER A 753 -16.21 24.14 -9.88
C SER A 753 -16.15 23.45 -11.25
N LEU A 754 -17.11 22.58 -11.55
CA LEU A 754 -17.26 21.97 -12.88
C LEU A 754 -17.92 22.91 -13.92
N VAL A 755 -18.54 24.02 -13.49
CA VAL A 755 -19.19 24.96 -14.35
C VAL A 755 -18.18 25.98 -14.90
N PRO A 756 -17.96 26.09 -16.23
CA PRO A 756 -16.92 26.95 -16.82
C PRO A 756 -17.05 28.43 -16.43
N ALA A 757 -18.29 28.95 -16.34
CA ALA A 757 -18.54 30.33 -15.93
C ALA A 757 -18.09 30.61 -14.49
N LEU A 758 -18.32 29.66 -13.57
CA LEU A 758 -17.87 29.76 -12.17
C LEU A 758 -16.36 29.62 -12.05
N GLN A 759 -15.74 28.80 -12.91
CA GLN A 759 -14.26 28.66 -12.97
C GLN A 759 -13.62 30.00 -13.33
N LEU A 760 -14.10 30.65 -14.41
CA LEU A 760 -13.57 31.94 -14.86
C LEU A 760 -13.80 33.03 -13.80
N ALA A 761 -15.00 33.10 -13.22
CA ALA A 761 -15.30 34.05 -12.14
C ALA A 761 -14.38 33.79 -10.92
N GLY A 762 -14.17 32.51 -10.54
CA GLY A 762 -13.29 32.13 -9.47
C GLY A 762 -11.83 32.55 -9.70
N VAL A 763 -11.29 32.34 -10.90
CA VAL A 763 -9.92 32.77 -11.25
C VAL A 763 -9.76 34.28 -11.21
N LEU A 764 -10.72 35.03 -11.76
CA LEU A 764 -10.73 36.52 -11.73
C LEU A 764 -10.79 37.02 -10.28
N CYS A 765 -11.68 36.45 -9.45
CA CYS A 765 -11.80 36.80 -8.03
C CYS A 765 -10.52 36.45 -7.26
N ALA A 766 -9.87 35.29 -7.56
CA ALA A 766 -8.60 34.90 -6.97
C ALA A 766 -7.51 35.94 -7.29
N PHE A 767 -7.39 36.33 -8.54
CA PHE A 767 -6.46 37.38 -8.95
C PHE A 767 -6.75 38.70 -8.24
N GLY A 768 -8.02 39.11 -8.16
CA GLY A 768 -8.46 40.34 -7.49
C GLY A 768 -8.11 40.34 -5.99
N ILE A 769 -8.37 39.23 -5.25
CA ILE A 769 -8.09 39.20 -3.80
C ILE A 769 -6.60 39.12 -3.51
N ILE A 770 -5.82 38.43 -4.33
CA ILE A 770 -4.36 38.34 -4.19
C ILE A 770 -3.71 39.69 -4.46
N THR A 771 -4.11 40.38 -5.55
CA THR A 771 -3.56 41.69 -5.92
C THR A 771 -3.98 42.77 -4.91
N HIS A 772 -5.22 42.80 -4.46
CA HIS A 772 -5.68 43.70 -3.40
C HIS A 772 -4.88 43.49 -2.09
N HIS A 773 -4.62 42.25 -1.71
CA HIS A 773 -3.82 41.94 -0.50
C HIS A 773 -2.39 42.44 -0.64
N SER A 774 -1.75 42.19 -1.79
CA SER A 774 -0.38 42.66 -2.08
C SER A 774 -0.28 44.18 -2.12
N TRP A 775 -1.23 44.84 -2.77
CA TRP A 775 -1.29 46.31 -2.86
C TRP A 775 -1.50 46.96 -1.48
N SER A 776 -2.43 46.45 -0.68
CA SER A 776 -2.68 46.86 0.70
C SER A 776 -1.41 46.70 1.58
N ASN A 777 -0.64 45.60 1.39
CA ASN A 777 0.61 45.39 2.12
C ASN A 777 1.69 46.41 1.72
N PHE A 778 1.81 46.75 0.42
CA PHE A 778 2.74 47.74 -0.10
C PHE A 778 2.47 49.13 0.48
N HIS A 779 1.22 49.58 0.53
CA HIS A 779 0.88 50.87 1.12
C HIS A 779 1.06 50.93 2.64
N PHE A 780 0.83 49.80 3.35
CA PHE A 780 1.07 49.69 4.78
C PHE A 780 2.56 49.77 5.14
N ALA A 781 3.43 49.11 4.36
CA ALA A 781 4.86 49.17 4.52
C ALA A 781 5.41 50.59 4.29
N LYS A 782 4.95 51.24 3.20
CA LYS A 782 5.36 52.64 2.87
C LYS A 782 4.94 53.68 3.92
N ARG A 783 3.80 53.41 4.60
CA ARG A 783 3.28 54.31 5.66
C ARG A 783 4.09 54.18 6.96
N ASN A 784 4.62 52.98 7.26
CA ASN A 784 5.48 52.73 8.41
C ASN A 784 6.91 53.25 8.23
N ASP A 785 7.45 53.14 7.01
CA ASP A 785 8.79 53.67 6.66
C ASP A 785 8.79 55.24 6.60
N GLY A 786 7.64 55.88 6.30
CA GLY A 786 7.48 57.33 6.29
C GLY A 786 7.28 57.99 7.68
N ASN A 787 7.05 57.21 8.71
CA ASN A 787 6.91 57.68 10.13
C ASN A 787 8.19 57.57 10.94
N ASN A 788 9.29 57.08 10.34
CA ASN A 788 10.61 56.95 10.95
C ASN A 788 11.62 58.01 10.46
N TYR A 789 11.15 59.12 9.89
CA TYR A 789 11.92 60.32 9.62
C TYR A 789 11.43 61.51 10.45
#